data_21ffd284fb1675c819cf62d9a7dd79cb
#
_entry.id   21ffd284fb1675c819cf62d9a7dd79cb
#
_cell.length_a   1.000
_cell.length_b   1.000
_cell.length_c   1.000
_cell.angle_alpha   90.00
_cell.angle_beta   90.00
_cell.angle_gamma   90.00
#
_symmetry.space_group_name_H-M   'P 1'
#
loop_
_entity.id
_entity.type
_entity.pdbx_description
1 polymer ?
#
loop_
_entity_poly.entity_id
_entity_poly.type
_entity_poly.pdbx_seq_one_letter_code
_entity_poly.pdbx_strand_id
1 'polypeptide(L)'
;MKLRNVMLEISSKPFRDPSEETMRHVCRTMFEQWKALSDTADVVSVLLWISDGSEILEYSGRPDQTFEWACWQGCANAQKPAERKAGEEETEMQKRSFFTHPRRYIPDPEPRTYAWLKRLIEVIREEGNAVAGKPVRIGATFDIGPEFAVSEFKYRTHREILRKGMTVRCNSTLHADGKAYAAFPGGIPEGTAFGHFLGKQFFCFSRDLGYDFLWLSNGIGFGSEPWSICGPLFEDHVFHPERAEKEKQTMLDFWEALYGANPGIVIETRGSNYSSGIEFATEGAPLLELYRKYKIAPPVNSPWAALNFNTGMELAAWMSHVAELPDDRFPFRFYVHDPWFCNSPWLDRYGREAWDLYLPLSVGRIDENGKTAAANSVAIITVDDSDGKMPRKVPLEVIPRIFESFESLPDMPGPLVWVYPFEEYAAFSTGREKRLEDVYTEDFFLAETIQHSLALNTVVSTANFRKLVRENGKIFEGRVLVLPVLALETNRAAVCAAMEHAPNVLVYGSLRRASRETLELLGLKRSAELSGTVEVETLLEEDLFEQDAPARHAEAYPPFDGGGLTEVPDGSEDVEVCAWAVKDGERRVLASVRTLEGGGRIAFLRSVMPSKKTVDPADPWFEYAGQEECFPVAVLARWLAGQRLGGGI
;
A
#
# COMPACT_ATOMS: atom_id res chain seq x y z
N MET A 1 16.55 -18.07 -12.00
CA MET A 1 15.55 -17.47 -11.09
C MET A 1 14.83 -18.60 -10.34
N LYS A 2 14.60 -18.44 -9.04
CA LYS A 2 13.79 -19.34 -8.21
C LYS A 2 12.85 -18.50 -7.34
N LEU A 3 11.54 -18.68 -7.52
CA LEU A 3 10.52 -18.00 -6.75
C LEU A 3 10.02 -18.88 -5.60
N ARG A 4 9.63 -18.27 -4.50
CA ARG A 4 8.97 -18.95 -3.39
C ARG A 4 7.53 -19.35 -3.75
N ASN A 5 6.79 -18.40 -4.33
CA ASN A 5 5.40 -18.61 -4.74
C ASN A 5 5.09 -17.87 -6.05
N VAL A 6 4.29 -18.49 -6.89
CA VAL A 6 3.58 -17.86 -8.00
C VAL A 6 2.10 -18.00 -7.73
N MET A 7 1.38 -16.89 -7.62
CA MET A 7 -0.05 -16.85 -7.43
C MET A 7 -0.73 -16.36 -8.72
N LEU A 8 -1.65 -17.15 -9.23
CA LEU A 8 -2.49 -16.79 -10.37
C LEU A 8 -3.87 -16.40 -9.84
N GLU A 9 -4.28 -15.17 -10.09
CA GLU A 9 -5.62 -14.71 -9.71
C GLU A 9 -6.56 -14.88 -10.89
N ILE A 10 -7.73 -15.45 -10.64
CA ILE A 10 -8.76 -15.70 -11.66
C ILE A 10 -10.14 -15.35 -11.11
N SER A 11 -10.97 -14.71 -11.94
CA SER A 11 -12.36 -14.45 -11.58
C SER A 11 -13.30 -15.59 -11.98
N SER A 12 -14.56 -15.47 -11.59
CA SER A 12 -15.61 -16.43 -11.99
C SER A 12 -16.03 -16.30 -13.47
N LYS A 13 -15.61 -15.24 -14.16
CA LYS A 13 -16.05 -14.92 -15.53
C LYS A 13 -15.77 -15.99 -16.58
N PRO A 14 -14.60 -16.66 -16.59
CA PRO A 14 -14.34 -17.73 -17.56
C PRO A 14 -15.26 -18.93 -17.43
N PHE A 15 -15.87 -19.14 -16.26
CA PHE A 15 -16.72 -20.29 -15.94
C PHE A 15 -18.21 -20.04 -16.21
N ARG A 16 -18.54 -19.33 -17.30
CA ARG A 16 -19.93 -19.03 -17.67
C ARG A 16 -20.77 -20.28 -17.93
N ASP A 17 -20.20 -21.25 -18.60
CA ASP A 17 -20.79 -22.58 -18.76
C ASP A 17 -20.49 -23.41 -17.48
N PRO A 18 -21.51 -23.99 -16.82
CA PRO A 18 -21.34 -24.72 -15.57
C PRO A 18 -20.71 -26.10 -15.69
N SER A 19 -20.47 -26.58 -16.91
CA SER A 19 -20.02 -27.93 -17.15
C SER A 19 -18.61 -28.21 -16.61
N GLU A 20 -18.37 -29.43 -16.20
CA GLU A 20 -17.02 -29.86 -15.79
C GLU A 20 -16.01 -29.78 -16.95
N GLU A 21 -16.47 -29.96 -18.19
CA GLU A 21 -15.65 -29.83 -19.38
C GLU A 21 -15.09 -28.39 -19.48
N THR A 22 -15.93 -27.37 -19.30
CA THR A 22 -15.53 -25.97 -19.27
C THR A 22 -14.59 -25.70 -18.10
N MET A 23 -14.89 -26.20 -16.88
CA MET A 23 -13.98 -26.03 -15.74
C MET A 23 -12.59 -26.57 -16.05
N ARG A 24 -12.49 -27.80 -16.56
CA ARG A 24 -11.21 -28.42 -16.91
C ARG A 24 -10.46 -27.68 -18.01
N HIS A 25 -11.18 -27.27 -19.06
CA HIS A 25 -10.60 -26.52 -20.17
C HIS A 25 -10.01 -25.19 -19.69
N VAL A 26 -10.76 -24.41 -18.93
CA VAL A 26 -10.33 -23.11 -18.37
C VAL A 26 -9.13 -23.29 -17.46
N CYS A 27 -9.21 -24.21 -16.50
CA CYS A 27 -8.12 -24.44 -15.54
C CYS A 27 -6.84 -24.91 -16.24
N ARG A 28 -6.95 -25.87 -17.14
CA ARG A 28 -5.79 -26.38 -17.90
C ARG A 28 -5.16 -25.27 -18.75
N THR A 29 -5.99 -24.47 -19.45
CA THR A 29 -5.52 -23.34 -20.25
C THR A 29 -4.77 -22.33 -19.40
N MET A 30 -5.28 -21.97 -18.23
CA MET A 30 -4.60 -21.07 -17.30
C MET A 30 -3.22 -21.60 -16.92
N PHE A 31 -3.14 -22.82 -16.42
CA PHE A 31 -1.87 -23.39 -15.96
C PHE A 31 -0.87 -23.62 -17.09
N GLU A 32 -1.31 -24.02 -18.29
CA GLU A 32 -0.45 -24.17 -19.47
C GLU A 32 0.11 -22.84 -19.95
N GLN A 33 -0.71 -21.80 -19.99
CA GLN A 33 -0.28 -20.47 -20.40
C GLN A 33 0.76 -19.86 -19.45
N TRP A 34 0.62 -20.07 -18.15
CA TRP A 34 1.53 -19.54 -17.12
C TRP A 34 2.56 -20.57 -16.63
N LYS A 35 2.69 -21.71 -17.33
CA LYS A 35 3.58 -22.81 -16.91
C LYS A 35 5.03 -22.37 -16.76
N ALA A 36 5.56 -21.61 -17.71
CA ALA A 36 6.95 -21.18 -17.68
C ALA A 36 7.29 -20.38 -16.41
N LEU A 37 6.36 -19.56 -15.93
CA LEU A 37 6.51 -18.84 -14.66
C LEU A 37 6.31 -19.77 -13.47
N SER A 38 5.27 -20.61 -13.48
CA SER A 38 4.95 -21.54 -12.40
C SER A 38 6.06 -22.57 -12.16
N ASP A 39 6.77 -23.00 -13.19
CA ASP A 39 7.90 -23.94 -13.09
C ASP A 39 9.05 -23.37 -12.23
N THR A 40 9.21 -22.07 -12.16
CA THR A 40 10.26 -21.41 -11.37
C THR A 40 9.94 -21.33 -9.87
N ALA A 41 8.73 -21.62 -9.46
CA ALA A 41 8.28 -21.44 -8.08
C ALA A 41 8.36 -22.75 -7.27
N ASP A 42 8.61 -22.63 -5.98
CA ASP A 42 8.49 -23.76 -5.04
C ASP A 42 7.01 -24.12 -4.78
N VAL A 43 6.14 -23.10 -4.76
CA VAL A 43 4.69 -23.21 -4.53
C VAL A 43 3.94 -22.51 -5.66
N VAL A 44 2.82 -23.09 -6.08
CA VAL A 44 1.86 -22.44 -6.97
C VAL A 44 0.55 -22.24 -6.20
N SER A 45 0.00 -21.04 -6.29
CA SER A 45 -1.28 -20.71 -5.67
C SER A 45 -2.26 -20.19 -6.72
N VAL A 46 -3.54 -20.40 -6.48
CA VAL A 46 -4.64 -19.77 -7.23
C VAL A 46 -5.47 -18.96 -6.26
N LEU A 47 -5.69 -17.69 -6.56
CA LEU A 47 -6.62 -16.85 -5.83
C LEU A 47 -7.91 -16.74 -6.65
N LEU A 48 -8.99 -17.29 -6.12
CA LEU A 48 -10.26 -17.37 -6.81
C LEU A 48 -11.19 -16.25 -6.34
N TRP A 49 -11.51 -15.34 -7.25
CA TRP A 49 -12.44 -14.24 -7.03
C TRP A 49 -13.85 -14.65 -7.46
N ILE A 50 -14.77 -14.80 -6.49
CA ILE A 50 -16.17 -15.15 -6.73
C ILE A 50 -17.07 -13.94 -6.54
N SER A 51 -17.35 -13.55 -5.30
CA SER A 51 -18.23 -12.43 -4.98
C SER A 51 -17.82 -11.72 -3.69
N ASP A 52 -16.64 -11.14 -3.69
CA ASP A 52 -16.07 -10.29 -2.62
C ASP A 52 -16.10 -10.87 -1.19
N GLY A 53 -16.20 -12.18 -1.04
CA GLY A 53 -16.35 -12.86 0.25
C GLY A 53 -17.79 -13.00 0.73
N SER A 54 -18.79 -12.45 0.01
CA SER A 54 -20.20 -12.65 0.35
C SER A 54 -20.59 -14.12 0.32
N GLU A 55 -19.98 -14.91 -0.57
CA GLU A 55 -20.13 -16.37 -0.62
C GLU A 55 -19.60 -17.05 0.65
N ILE A 56 -18.63 -16.48 1.34
CA ILE A 56 -18.15 -16.98 2.64
C ILE A 56 -19.17 -16.66 3.72
N LEU A 57 -19.57 -15.39 3.80
CA LEU A 57 -20.47 -14.89 4.85
C LEU A 57 -21.84 -15.57 4.83
N GLU A 58 -22.36 -15.88 3.64
CA GLU A 58 -23.71 -16.39 3.45
C GLU A 58 -23.79 -17.93 3.42
N TYR A 59 -22.67 -18.62 3.48
CA TYR A 59 -22.64 -20.09 3.42
C TYR A 59 -23.33 -20.73 4.63
N SER A 60 -24.36 -21.55 4.37
CA SER A 60 -25.15 -22.25 5.41
C SER A 60 -24.71 -23.69 5.68
N GLY A 61 -23.67 -24.18 5.01
CA GLY A 61 -23.23 -25.57 5.09
C GLY A 61 -23.98 -26.51 4.13
N ARG A 62 -24.90 -26.00 3.32
CA ARG A 62 -25.66 -26.81 2.39
C ARG A 62 -25.09 -26.76 0.98
N PRO A 63 -24.75 -27.92 0.39
CA PRO A 63 -24.18 -27.96 -0.97
C PRO A 63 -25.13 -27.47 -2.06
N ASP A 64 -26.43 -27.59 -1.85
CA ASP A 64 -27.50 -27.18 -2.78
C ASP A 64 -27.87 -25.69 -2.70
N GLN A 65 -27.35 -24.98 -1.70
CA GLN A 65 -27.53 -23.53 -1.58
C GLN A 65 -26.90 -22.83 -2.78
N THR A 66 -27.59 -21.84 -3.32
CA THR A 66 -27.08 -20.96 -4.37
C THR A 66 -26.37 -19.74 -3.78
N PHE A 67 -25.44 -19.19 -4.54
CA PHE A 67 -24.73 -17.96 -4.20
C PHE A 67 -24.60 -17.06 -5.42
N GLU A 68 -24.30 -15.78 -5.21
CA GLU A 68 -23.97 -14.86 -6.28
C GLU A 68 -22.54 -15.13 -6.79
N TRP A 69 -22.40 -15.35 -8.08
CA TRP A 69 -21.11 -15.67 -8.71
C TRP A 69 -20.76 -14.77 -9.89
N ALA A 70 -21.77 -14.15 -10.49
CA ALA A 70 -21.59 -13.22 -11.60
C ALA A 70 -21.25 -11.84 -11.04
N CYS A 71 -19.97 -11.59 -10.87
CA CYS A 71 -19.45 -10.32 -10.36
C CYS A 71 -19.99 -9.12 -11.14
N TRP A 72 -19.91 -7.96 -10.54
CA TRP A 72 -20.37 -6.72 -11.11
C TRP A 72 -19.19 -5.90 -11.65
N GLN A 73 -19.47 -5.02 -12.57
CA GLN A 73 -18.57 -3.95 -12.95
C GLN A 73 -18.91 -2.70 -12.14
N GLY A 74 -17.86 -2.03 -11.63
CA GLY A 74 -18.05 -0.89 -10.78
C GLY A 74 -18.67 -1.25 -9.45
N CYS A 75 -19.29 -0.29 -8.77
CA CYS A 75 -19.89 -0.48 -7.46
C CYS A 75 -21.22 -1.23 -7.57
N ALA A 76 -21.26 -2.48 -7.15
CA ALA A 76 -22.45 -3.35 -7.26
C ALA A 76 -23.57 -2.97 -6.32
N ASN A 77 -23.26 -2.29 -5.23
CA ASN A 77 -24.24 -2.00 -4.21
C ASN A 77 -24.70 -0.58 -4.24
N ALA A 78 -25.93 -0.51 -4.33
CA ALA A 78 -27.00 0.43 -4.08
C ALA A 78 -26.74 1.82 -3.50
N GLN A 79 -25.55 2.23 -3.26
CA GLN A 79 -25.27 3.64 -3.35
C GLN A 79 -25.39 3.95 -4.83
N LYS A 80 -26.45 4.62 -5.19
CA LYS A 80 -26.55 5.24 -6.50
C LYS A 80 -25.19 5.90 -6.76
N PRO A 81 -24.54 5.63 -7.91
CA PRO A 81 -23.45 6.46 -8.35
C PRO A 81 -23.90 7.91 -8.18
N ALA A 82 -23.06 8.75 -7.62
CA ALA A 82 -23.42 10.14 -7.42
C ALA A 82 -24.05 10.63 -8.72
N GLU A 83 -25.32 11.03 -8.69
CA GLU A 83 -26.01 11.51 -9.89
C GLU A 83 -25.19 12.67 -10.40
N ARG A 84 -24.63 12.53 -11.61
CA ARG A 84 -23.91 13.61 -12.23
C ARG A 84 -24.79 14.85 -12.26
N LYS A 85 -24.28 15.96 -11.85
CA LYS A 85 -24.92 17.23 -12.12
C LYS A 85 -24.91 17.43 -13.64
N ALA A 86 -26.07 17.78 -14.19
CA ALA A 86 -26.19 18.05 -15.62
C ALA A 86 -25.13 19.09 -16.03
N GLY A 87 -24.23 18.74 -16.96
CA GLY A 87 -23.16 19.60 -17.46
C GLY A 87 -21.76 19.33 -16.89
N GLU A 88 -21.57 18.38 -15.99
CA GLU A 88 -20.22 17.95 -15.58
C GLU A 88 -19.62 17.06 -16.65
N GLU A 89 -18.43 17.40 -17.12
CA GLU A 89 -17.63 16.54 -18.00
C GLU A 89 -17.06 15.34 -17.24
N GLU A 90 -16.97 14.19 -17.88
CA GLU A 90 -16.29 13.03 -17.33
C GLU A 90 -14.79 13.28 -17.22
N THR A 91 -14.22 13.04 -16.07
CA THR A 91 -12.77 12.96 -15.93
C THR A 91 -12.27 11.74 -16.73
N GLU A 92 -10.99 11.75 -17.10
CA GLU A 92 -10.38 10.61 -17.80
C GLU A 92 -10.50 9.30 -16.99
N MET A 93 -10.43 9.38 -15.66
CA MET A 93 -10.62 8.25 -14.77
C MET A 93 -12.08 7.75 -14.80
N GLN A 94 -13.06 8.65 -14.83
CA GLN A 94 -14.47 8.28 -15.00
C GLN A 94 -14.74 7.66 -16.38
N LYS A 95 -14.10 8.19 -17.44
CA LYS A 95 -14.17 7.61 -18.78
C LYS A 95 -13.55 6.20 -18.84
N ARG A 96 -12.57 5.92 -17.97
CA ARG A 96 -11.90 4.61 -17.88
C ARG A 96 -12.66 3.57 -17.07
N SER A 97 -13.92 3.80 -16.76
CA SER A 97 -14.87 2.84 -16.16
C SER A 97 -14.97 2.73 -14.64
N PHE A 98 -14.16 3.44 -13.89
CA PHE A 98 -14.22 3.39 -12.41
C PHE A 98 -15.57 3.76 -11.83
N PHE A 99 -16.29 4.64 -12.51
CA PHE A 99 -17.54 5.23 -12.04
C PHE A 99 -18.72 4.91 -12.96
N THR A 100 -18.61 3.83 -13.72
CA THR A 100 -19.76 3.36 -14.49
C THR A 100 -20.87 2.90 -13.55
N HIS A 101 -22.12 3.04 -13.99
CA HIS A 101 -23.22 2.49 -13.24
C HIS A 101 -23.02 0.99 -12.99
N PRO A 102 -23.38 0.50 -11.79
CA PRO A 102 -23.29 -0.91 -11.49
C PRO A 102 -24.04 -1.73 -12.54
N ARG A 103 -23.36 -2.67 -13.13
CA ARG A 103 -23.96 -3.58 -14.11
C ARG A 103 -23.36 -4.97 -13.99
N ARG A 104 -24.18 -5.97 -14.17
CA ARG A 104 -23.69 -7.33 -14.34
C ARG A 104 -23.09 -7.49 -15.72
N TYR A 105 -21.91 -8.06 -15.83
CA TYR A 105 -21.35 -8.44 -17.11
C TYR A 105 -21.94 -9.75 -17.66
N ILE A 106 -22.71 -10.48 -16.83
CA ILE A 106 -23.60 -11.56 -17.27
C ILE A 106 -25.00 -11.12 -16.87
N PRO A 107 -25.88 -10.77 -17.82
CA PRO A 107 -27.20 -10.20 -17.50
C PRO A 107 -28.10 -11.13 -16.71
N ASP A 108 -28.20 -12.40 -17.12
CA ASP A 108 -29.05 -13.43 -16.52
C ASP A 108 -28.21 -14.65 -16.17
N PRO A 109 -27.41 -14.59 -15.09
CA PRO A 109 -26.54 -15.70 -14.71
C PRO A 109 -27.37 -16.87 -14.19
N GLU A 110 -27.13 -18.07 -14.73
CA GLU A 110 -27.69 -19.28 -14.14
C GLU A 110 -27.23 -19.43 -12.68
N PRO A 111 -28.11 -19.87 -11.77
CA PRO A 111 -27.73 -20.11 -10.39
C PRO A 111 -26.56 -21.09 -10.29
N ARG A 112 -25.61 -20.79 -9.40
CA ARG A 112 -24.51 -21.70 -9.02
C ARG A 112 -24.70 -22.11 -7.58
N THR A 113 -24.39 -23.38 -7.29
CA THR A 113 -24.46 -23.95 -5.95
C THR A 113 -23.08 -24.11 -5.33
N TYR A 114 -23.01 -24.25 -4.02
CA TYR A 114 -21.73 -24.55 -3.35
C TYR A 114 -21.18 -25.93 -3.74
N ALA A 115 -22.04 -26.88 -4.16
CA ALA A 115 -21.56 -28.13 -4.76
C ALA A 115 -20.78 -27.87 -6.07
N TRP A 116 -21.29 -26.97 -6.92
CA TRP A 116 -20.57 -26.54 -8.12
C TRP A 116 -19.25 -25.85 -7.79
N LEU A 117 -19.22 -24.95 -6.81
CA LEU A 117 -18.00 -24.25 -6.38
C LEU A 117 -16.96 -25.24 -5.83
N LYS A 118 -17.41 -26.18 -5.01
CA LYS A 118 -16.53 -27.28 -4.52
C LYS A 118 -15.90 -28.04 -5.68
N ARG A 119 -16.72 -28.43 -6.68
CA ARG A 119 -16.20 -29.13 -7.85
C ARG A 119 -15.19 -28.28 -8.64
N LEU A 120 -15.46 -27.00 -8.79
CA LEU A 120 -14.50 -26.08 -9.42
C LEU A 120 -13.16 -26.05 -8.69
N ILE A 121 -13.17 -25.97 -7.36
CA ILE A 121 -11.94 -25.96 -6.54
C ILE A 121 -11.19 -27.28 -6.70
N GLU A 122 -11.91 -28.42 -6.70
CA GLU A 122 -11.30 -29.73 -6.97
C GLU A 122 -10.64 -29.78 -8.36
N VAL A 123 -11.32 -29.28 -9.40
CA VAL A 123 -10.80 -29.23 -10.78
C VAL A 123 -9.59 -28.30 -10.89
N ILE A 124 -9.62 -27.13 -10.26
CA ILE A 124 -8.44 -26.25 -10.20
C ILE A 124 -7.24 -27.00 -9.63
N ARG A 125 -7.44 -27.75 -8.55
CA ARG A 125 -6.39 -28.53 -7.89
C ARG A 125 -5.91 -29.69 -8.77
N GLU A 126 -6.82 -30.44 -9.37
CA GLU A 126 -6.50 -31.57 -10.25
C GLU A 126 -5.68 -31.13 -11.47
N GLU A 127 -6.19 -30.16 -12.23
CA GLU A 127 -5.52 -29.66 -13.44
C GLU A 127 -4.22 -28.92 -13.08
N GLY A 128 -4.23 -28.14 -11.99
CA GLY A 128 -3.05 -27.42 -11.53
C GLY A 128 -1.93 -28.35 -11.11
N ASN A 129 -2.22 -29.37 -10.30
CA ASN A 129 -1.23 -30.37 -9.89
C ASN A 129 -0.67 -31.12 -11.09
N ALA A 130 -1.52 -31.45 -12.07
CA ALA A 130 -1.11 -32.17 -13.28
C ALA A 130 -0.16 -31.33 -14.16
N VAL A 131 -0.46 -30.05 -14.36
CA VAL A 131 0.33 -29.16 -15.23
C VAL A 131 1.57 -28.62 -14.52
N ALA A 132 1.45 -28.19 -13.27
CA ALA A 132 2.57 -27.63 -12.51
C ALA A 132 3.52 -28.70 -11.95
N GLY A 133 3.08 -29.96 -11.86
CA GLY A 133 3.89 -31.05 -11.30
C GLY A 133 4.18 -30.91 -9.79
N LYS A 134 3.40 -30.10 -9.09
CA LYS A 134 3.49 -29.80 -7.66
C LYS A 134 2.12 -29.45 -7.08
N PRO A 135 1.93 -29.58 -5.75
CA PRO A 135 0.67 -29.19 -5.12
C PRO A 135 0.32 -27.72 -5.35
N VAL A 136 -0.94 -27.47 -5.72
CA VAL A 136 -1.49 -26.13 -5.90
C VAL A 136 -2.33 -25.76 -4.69
N ARG A 137 -2.10 -24.58 -4.11
CA ARG A 137 -2.88 -23.99 -3.02
C ARG A 137 -3.98 -23.09 -3.61
N ILE A 138 -5.14 -23.09 -3.00
CA ILE A 138 -6.29 -22.31 -3.48
C ILE A 138 -6.77 -21.37 -2.36
N GLY A 139 -6.84 -20.10 -2.66
CA GLY A 139 -7.32 -19.06 -1.75
C GLY A 139 -8.71 -18.56 -2.11
N ALA A 140 -9.50 -18.24 -1.08
CA ALA A 140 -10.71 -17.46 -1.20
C ALA A 140 -10.42 -16.00 -0.90
N THR A 141 -11.18 -15.10 -1.51
CA THR A 141 -11.04 -13.65 -1.27
C THR A 141 -12.10 -13.15 -0.31
N PHE A 142 -11.72 -12.20 0.52
CA PHE A 142 -12.64 -11.35 1.25
C PHE A 142 -12.25 -9.89 1.00
N ASP A 143 -13.09 -9.19 0.26
CA ASP A 143 -12.92 -7.77 -0.02
C ASP A 143 -13.91 -6.95 0.79
N ILE A 144 -13.46 -5.82 1.30
CA ILE A 144 -14.29 -4.96 2.15
C ILE A 144 -15.19 -4.01 1.37
N GLY A 145 -14.91 -3.85 0.08
CA GLY A 145 -15.61 -2.90 -0.76
C GLY A 145 -17.00 -3.33 -1.22
N PRO A 146 -17.75 -2.41 -1.81
CA PRO A 146 -19.08 -2.69 -2.35
C PRO A 146 -19.09 -3.11 -3.82
N GLU A 147 -17.93 -3.39 -4.42
CA GLU A 147 -17.81 -3.38 -5.88
C GLU A 147 -18.32 -4.65 -6.55
N PHE A 148 -18.15 -5.81 -5.91
CA PHE A 148 -18.22 -7.08 -6.64
C PHE A 148 -19.49 -7.89 -6.43
N ALA A 149 -20.28 -7.61 -5.41
CA ALA A 149 -21.49 -8.37 -5.09
C ALA A 149 -22.60 -7.54 -4.44
N VAL A 150 -23.83 -7.98 -4.57
CA VAL A 150 -25.01 -7.37 -3.93
C VAL A 150 -25.17 -7.79 -2.48
N SER A 151 -24.52 -8.76 -2.00
CA SER A 151 -24.52 -9.33 -0.64
C SER A 151 -25.73 -9.05 0.24
N GLU A 152 -26.53 -10.06 0.48
CA GLU A 152 -27.64 -9.99 1.46
C GLU A 152 -27.10 -9.76 2.88
N PHE A 153 -25.98 -10.43 3.23
CA PHE A 153 -25.37 -10.30 4.56
C PHE A 153 -24.90 -8.86 4.81
N LYS A 154 -24.02 -8.32 3.95
CA LYS A 154 -23.40 -7.01 4.16
C LYS A 154 -24.40 -5.85 4.12
N TYR A 155 -25.31 -5.86 3.14
CA TYR A 155 -26.07 -4.67 2.78
C TYR A 155 -27.53 -4.68 3.23
N ARG A 156 -28.03 -5.82 3.69
CA ARG A 156 -29.40 -5.95 4.18
C ARG A 156 -29.48 -6.46 5.61
N THR A 157 -28.85 -7.59 5.92
CA THR A 157 -28.99 -8.22 7.23
C THR A 157 -28.09 -7.58 8.27
N HIS A 158 -26.78 -7.43 8.00
CA HIS A 158 -25.78 -6.96 8.97
C HIS A 158 -25.14 -5.63 8.56
N ARG A 159 -25.98 -4.63 8.36
CA ARG A 159 -25.51 -3.29 7.97
C ARG A 159 -24.64 -2.60 9.02
N GLU A 160 -24.68 -3.06 10.26
CA GLU A 160 -23.84 -2.58 11.36
C GLU A 160 -22.35 -2.81 11.14
N ILE A 161 -21.97 -3.70 10.21
CA ILE A 161 -20.58 -3.90 9.83
C ILE A 161 -20.07 -2.84 8.85
N LEU A 162 -20.96 -2.01 8.29
CA LEU A 162 -20.60 -1.05 7.25
C LEU A 162 -20.25 0.32 7.83
N ARG A 163 -19.33 0.99 7.17
CA ARG A 163 -18.97 2.40 7.38
C ARG A 163 -19.59 3.32 6.33
N LYS A 164 -19.30 4.62 6.50
CA LYS A 164 -19.44 5.62 5.45
C LYS A 164 -18.73 5.09 4.20
N GLY A 165 -19.35 5.18 3.02
CA GLY A 165 -18.80 4.56 1.81
C GLY A 165 -19.13 3.06 1.63
N MET A 166 -19.91 2.44 2.54
CA MET A 166 -20.36 1.04 2.46
C MET A 166 -19.24 0.00 2.56
N THR A 167 -18.09 0.37 3.10
CA THR A 167 -16.97 -0.55 3.35
C THR A 167 -17.16 -1.31 4.66
N VAL A 168 -16.71 -2.56 4.72
CA VAL A 168 -16.80 -3.41 5.92
C VAL A 168 -15.75 -3.00 6.94
N ARG A 169 -16.20 -2.80 8.19
CA ARG A 169 -15.32 -2.60 9.36
C ARG A 169 -14.93 -3.94 9.97
N CYS A 170 -13.66 -4.16 10.16
CA CYS A 170 -13.16 -5.36 10.82
C CYS A 170 -13.64 -5.50 12.28
N ASN A 171 -13.75 -4.40 13.01
CA ASN A 171 -14.03 -4.35 14.44
C ASN A 171 -15.52 -4.25 14.80
N SER A 172 -16.40 -4.64 13.91
CA SER A 172 -17.85 -4.58 14.13
C SER A 172 -18.34 -5.71 15.03
N THR A 173 -19.50 -5.47 15.66
CA THR A 173 -20.23 -6.46 16.46
C THR A 173 -21.58 -6.71 15.79
N LEU A 174 -21.90 -7.98 15.56
CA LEU A 174 -23.13 -8.40 14.88
C LEU A 174 -24.30 -8.41 15.84
N HIS A 175 -25.47 -7.96 15.38
CA HIS A 175 -26.72 -8.16 16.09
C HIS A 175 -27.25 -9.60 15.91
N ALA A 176 -28.22 -10.00 16.72
CA ALA A 176 -28.80 -11.33 16.63
C ALA A 176 -29.50 -11.54 15.28
N ASP A 177 -29.25 -12.67 14.65
CA ASP A 177 -29.89 -13.10 13.41
C ASP A 177 -30.29 -14.57 13.51
N GLY A 178 -31.52 -14.88 13.15
CA GLY A 178 -32.06 -16.24 13.17
C GLY A 178 -31.77 -17.06 11.92
N LYS A 179 -31.05 -16.51 10.93
CA LYS A 179 -30.66 -17.22 9.71
C LYS A 179 -29.59 -18.28 10.01
N ALA A 180 -29.69 -19.44 9.41
CA ALA A 180 -28.69 -20.49 9.58
C ALA A 180 -27.46 -20.21 8.73
N TYR A 181 -26.26 -20.24 9.37
CA TYR A 181 -24.95 -20.19 8.77
C TYR A 181 -24.18 -21.47 9.10
N ALA A 182 -23.19 -21.85 8.30
CA ALA A 182 -22.43 -23.08 8.53
C ALA A 182 -21.80 -23.14 9.93
N ALA A 183 -21.27 -22.01 10.41
CA ALA A 183 -20.70 -21.91 11.75
C ALA A 183 -21.74 -21.63 12.85
N PHE A 184 -22.91 -21.16 12.48
CA PHE A 184 -24.01 -20.77 13.39
C PHE A 184 -25.34 -21.34 12.90
N PRO A 185 -25.58 -22.68 13.03
CA PRO A 185 -26.80 -23.31 12.50
C PRO A 185 -28.09 -22.80 13.13
N GLY A 186 -28.03 -22.28 14.35
CA GLY A 186 -29.15 -21.69 15.07
C GLY A 186 -29.25 -20.16 14.95
N GLY A 187 -28.48 -19.56 14.06
CA GLY A 187 -28.38 -18.10 13.92
C GLY A 187 -27.24 -17.47 14.71
N ILE A 188 -26.97 -16.21 14.44
CA ILE A 188 -25.90 -15.44 15.08
C ILE A 188 -26.42 -14.87 16.41
N PRO A 189 -25.74 -15.11 17.56
CA PRO A 189 -26.10 -14.48 18.82
C PRO A 189 -25.81 -12.98 18.82
N GLU A 190 -26.63 -12.22 19.59
CA GLU A 190 -26.39 -10.79 19.82
C GLU A 190 -25.00 -10.54 20.42
N GLY A 191 -24.29 -9.55 19.90
CA GLY A 191 -22.97 -9.18 20.39
C GLY A 191 -21.81 -10.03 19.86
N THR A 192 -22.03 -10.86 18.83
CA THR A 192 -20.97 -11.66 18.21
C THR A 192 -19.97 -10.75 17.49
N ALA A 193 -18.69 -10.78 17.89
CA ALA A 193 -17.63 -10.05 17.20
C ALA A 193 -17.49 -10.53 15.75
N PHE A 194 -17.38 -9.61 14.80
CA PHE A 194 -17.29 -9.95 13.37
C PHE A 194 -16.08 -10.86 13.07
N GLY A 195 -14.92 -10.60 13.69
CA GLY A 195 -13.74 -11.47 13.55
C GLY A 195 -14.00 -12.91 14.01
N HIS A 196 -14.76 -13.09 15.10
CA HIS A 196 -15.14 -14.43 15.58
C HIS A 196 -16.09 -15.14 14.58
N PHE A 197 -17.08 -14.41 14.07
CA PHE A 197 -17.97 -14.93 13.04
C PHE A 197 -17.18 -15.33 11.79
N LEU A 198 -16.37 -14.42 11.24
CA LEU A 198 -15.60 -14.66 10.02
C LEU A 198 -14.64 -15.85 10.17
N GLY A 199 -13.94 -15.94 11.31
CA GLY A 199 -13.00 -17.05 11.58
C GLY A 199 -13.70 -18.40 11.59
N LYS A 200 -14.80 -18.53 12.32
CA LYS A 200 -15.59 -19.79 12.37
C LYS A 200 -16.24 -20.10 11.02
N GLN A 201 -16.79 -19.08 10.37
CA GLN A 201 -17.48 -19.25 9.10
C GLN A 201 -16.49 -19.69 8.02
N PHE A 202 -15.32 -19.08 7.95
CA PHE A 202 -14.28 -19.49 7.01
C PHE A 202 -13.73 -20.88 7.34
N PHE A 203 -13.62 -21.26 8.60
CA PHE A 203 -13.23 -22.63 8.97
C PHE A 203 -14.19 -23.68 8.37
N CYS A 204 -15.51 -23.47 8.52
CA CYS A 204 -16.51 -24.37 7.92
C CYS A 204 -16.44 -24.34 6.38
N PHE A 205 -16.39 -23.15 5.81
CA PHE A 205 -16.34 -22.91 4.37
C PHE A 205 -15.10 -23.56 3.72
N SER A 206 -13.91 -23.32 4.26
CA SER A 206 -12.67 -23.86 3.73
C SER A 206 -12.57 -25.38 3.85
N ARG A 207 -12.99 -25.93 4.99
CA ARG A 207 -13.04 -27.39 5.21
C ARG A 207 -13.98 -28.08 4.22
N ASP A 208 -15.17 -27.52 4.00
CA ASP A 208 -16.22 -28.16 3.20
C ASP A 208 -15.96 -28.04 1.69
N LEU A 209 -15.32 -26.94 1.26
CA LEU A 209 -15.06 -26.63 -0.14
C LEU A 209 -13.63 -26.92 -0.59
N GLY A 210 -12.65 -26.92 0.33
CA GLY A 210 -11.27 -27.26 0.04
C GLY A 210 -10.34 -26.05 -0.20
N TYR A 211 -10.64 -24.88 0.34
CA TYR A 211 -9.72 -23.73 0.32
C TYR A 211 -8.57 -23.90 1.32
N ASP A 212 -7.39 -23.38 0.96
CA ASP A 212 -6.17 -23.49 1.77
C ASP A 212 -5.85 -22.20 2.53
N PHE A 213 -6.28 -21.03 2.05
CA PHE A 213 -6.02 -19.74 2.69
C PHE A 213 -7.13 -18.72 2.41
N LEU A 214 -7.18 -17.68 3.25
CA LEU A 214 -8.02 -16.52 3.09
C LEU A 214 -7.18 -15.31 2.70
N TRP A 215 -7.53 -14.68 1.60
CA TRP A 215 -6.97 -13.40 1.20
C TRP A 215 -7.86 -12.26 1.71
N LEU A 216 -7.33 -11.44 2.60
CA LEU A 216 -7.98 -10.21 3.06
C LEU A 216 -7.54 -9.04 2.20
N SER A 217 -8.46 -8.48 1.45
CA SER A 217 -8.19 -7.39 0.52
C SER A 217 -8.45 -6.02 1.16
N ASN A 218 -7.79 -4.98 0.64
CA ASN A 218 -8.04 -3.58 0.94
C ASN A 218 -7.99 -3.21 2.43
N GLY A 219 -6.96 -3.69 3.13
CA GLY A 219 -6.63 -3.23 4.48
C GLY A 219 -7.52 -3.69 5.61
N ILE A 220 -8.38 -4.70 5.40
CA ILE A 220 -9.17 -5.22 6.52
C ILE A 220 -8.26 -5.69 7.65
N GLY A 221 -8.46 -5.15 8.85
CA GLY A 221 -7.60 -5.39 10.01
C GLY A 221 -6.31 -4.57 10.02
N PHE A 222 -5.91 -3.93 8.92
CA PHE A 222 -4.79 -3.00 8.84
C PHE A 222 -5.26 -1.55 8.94
N GLY A 223 -6.31 -1.21 8.26
CA GLY A 223 -6.91 0.09 8.24
C GLY A 223 -8.43 0.01 8.15
N SER A 224 -9.08 1.13 8.31
CA SER A 224 -10.53 1.24 8.32
C SER A 224 -11.10 2.02 7.14
N GLU A 225 -10.27 2.81 6.47
CA GLU A 225 -10.62 3.57 5.27
C GLU A 225 -9.58 3.28 4.17
N PRO A 226 -9.61 2.09 3.57
CA PRO A 226 -8.50 1.55 2.76
C PRO A 226 -8.23 2.32 1.46
N TRP A 227 -9.14 3.16 1.04
CA TRP A 227 -9.01 3.96 -0.18
C TRP A 227 -8.92 5.46 0.08
N SER A 228 -8.77 5.87 1.33
CA SER A 228 -8.67 7.26 1.72
C SER A 228 -7.39 7.52 2.50
N ILE A 229 -6.77 8.66 2.25
CA ILE A 229 -5.67 9.19 3.07
C ILE A 229 -6.16 9.72 4.40
N CYS A 230 -7.43 9.59 4.69
CA CYS A 230 -8.09 9.93 5.94
C CYS A 230 -8.56 8.65 6.64
N GLY A 231 -8.84 8.75 7.92
CA GLY A 231 -9.32 7.66 8.73
C GLY A 231 -9.83 8.19 10.07
N PRO A 232 -10.15 7.31 11.05
CA PRO A 232 -10.72 7.74 12.33
C PRO A 232 -9.79 8.65 13.15
N LEU A 233 -8.49 8.66 12.85
CA LEU A 233 -7.53 9.56 13.50
C LEU A 233 -7.29 10.84 12.70
N PHE A 234 -7.81 10.94 11.49
CA PHE A 234 -7.66 12.11 10.62
C PHE A 234 -8.94 12.35 9.83
N GLU A 235 -9.83 13.18 10.38
CA GLU A 235 -11.12 13.55 9.78
C GLU A 235 -11.24 15.08 9.69
N ASP A 236 -11.88 15.56 8.63
CA ASP A 236 -12.16 16.98 8.42
C ASP A 236 -10.92 17.88 8.61
N HIS A 237 -9.76 17.43 8.09
CA HIS A 237 -8.46 18.12 8.22
C HIS A 237 -7.94 18.26 9.66
N VAL A 238 -8.44 17.45 10.60
CA VAL A 238 -8.02 17.47 12.01
C VAL A 238 -7.55 16.09 12.44
N PHE A 239 -6.38 16.04 13.09
CA PHE A 239 -5.89 14.83 13.74
C PHE A 239 -6.54 14.65 15.11
N HIS A 240 -6.94 13.40 15.41
CA HIS A 240 -7.63 12.96 16.61
C HIS A 240 -6.79 11.97 17.42
N PRO A 241 -5.65 12.38 18.00
CA PRO A 241 -4.75 11.49 18.69
C PRO A 241 -5.39 10.80 19.92
N GLU A 242 -6.44 11.38 20.48
CA GLU A 242 -7.19 10.82 21.61
C GLU A 242 -7.90 9.51 21.25
N ARG A 243 -8.15 9.23 19.96
CA ARG A 243 -8.82 8.02 19.47
C ARG A 243 -7.84 6.86 19.24
N ALA A 244 -6.53 7.13 19.13
CA ALA A 244 -5.55 6.20 18.60
C ALA A 244 -5.49 4.85 19.34
N GLU A 245 -5.45 4.87 20.69
CA GLU A 245 -5.42 3.65 21.50
C GLU A 245 -6.68 2.79 21.29
N LYS A 246 -7.84 3.44 21.17
CA LYS A 246 -9.11 2.74 20.95
C LYS A 246 -9.14 2.08 19.58
N GLU A 247 -8.78 2.80 18.54
CA GLU A 247 -8.80 2.27 17.17
C GLU A 247 -7.79 1.13 17.02
N LYS A 248 -6.58 1.29 17.54
CA LYS A 248 -5.60 0.21 17.61
C LYS A 248 -6.14 -1.04 18.31
N GLN A 249 -6.71 -0.88 19.51
CA GLN A 249 -7.22 -2.00 20.29
C GLN A 249 -8.37 -2.72 19.55
N THR A 250 -9.26 -1.98 18.91
CA THR A 250 -10.38 -2.59 18.18
C THR A 250 -9.92 -3.44 16.98
N MET A 251 -8.83 -3.04 16.30
CA MET A 251 -8.23 -3.87 15.26
C MET A 251 -7.55 -5.12 15.84
N LEU A 252 -6.84 -4.99 16.96
CA LEU A 252 -6.24 -6.14 17.65
C LEU A 252 -7.31 -7.13 18.13
N ASP A 253 -8.43 -6.64 18.64
CA ASP A 253 -9.57 -7.47 19.06
C ASP A 253 -10.16 -8.27 17.88
N PHE A 254 -10.22 -7.67 16.69
CA PHE A 254 -10.61 -8.39 15.47
C PHE A 254 -9.67 -9.56 15.18
N TRP A 255 -8.37 -9.31 15.17
CA TRP A 255 -7.38 -10.35 14.88
C TRP A 255 -7.36 -11.45 15.95
N GLU A 256 -7.50 -11.09 17.21
CA GLU A 256 -7.60 -12.05 18.31
C GLU A 256 -8.86 -12.92 18.18
N ALA A 257 -10.00 -12.30 17.86
CA ALA A 257 -11.25 -13.01 17.66
C ALA A 257 -11.19 -13.94 16.42
N LEU A 258 -10.56 -13.48 15.33
CA LEU A 258 -10.39 -14.24 14.09
C LEU A 258 -9.53 -15.49 14.31
N TYR A 259 -8.34 -15.32 14.87
CA TYR A 259 -7.43 -16.44 15.16
C TYR A 259 -7.93 -17.34 16.29
N GLY A 260 -8.58 -16.76 17.30
CA GLY A 260 -9.23 -17.54 18.36
C GLY A 260 -10.35 -18.45 17.86
N ALA A 261 -11.06 -18.00 16.82
CA ALA A 261 -12.13 -18.78 16.17
C ALA A 261 -11.58 -19.81 15.17
N ASN A 262 -10.42 -19.57 14.57
CA ASN A 262 -9.77 -20.46 13.60
C ASN A 262 -8.24 -20.40 13.76
N PRO A 263 -7.66 -21.11 14.74
CA PRO A 263 -6.22 -21.05 15.01
C PRO A 263 -5.33 -21.54 13.87
N GLY A 264 -5.89 -22.34 12.95
CA GLY A 264 -5.19 -22.86 11.78
C GLY A 264 -5.34 -22.02 10.52
N ILE A 265 -6.01 -20.87 10.60
CA ILE A 265 -6.24 -20.03 9.44
C ILE A 265 -4.93 -19.51 8.85
N VAL A 266 -4.77 -19.68 7.54
CA VAL A 266 -3.68 -19.05 6.79
C VAL A 266 -4.24 -17.79 6.16
N ILE A 267 -3.64 -16.65 6.50
CA ILE A 267 -4.07 -15.35 5.98
C ILE A 267 -2.96 -14.79 5.11
N GLU A 268 -3.33 -14.39 3.91
CA GLU A 268 -2.57 -13.51 3.04
C GLU A 268 -3.37 -12.22 2.89
N THR A 269 -2.71 -11.09 2.67
CA THR A 269 -3.41 -9.82 2.67
C THR A 269 -2.79 -8.84 1.69
N ARG A 270 -3.64 -7.95 1.23
CA ARG A 270 -3.28 -6.66 0.67
C ARG A 270 -3.68 -5.61 1.70
N GLY A 271 -2.74 -4.74 2.07
CA GLY A 271 -3.02 -3.61 2.94
C GLY A 271 -3.86 -2.52 2.26
N SER A 272 -3.87 -1.36 2.82
CA SER A 272 -4.32 -0.15 2.13
C SER A 272 -3.37 0.16 0.96
N ASN A 273 -3.62 1.22 0.22
CA ASN A 273 -2.74 1.65 -0.86
C ASN A 273 -1.64 2.59 -0.38
N TYR A 274 -1.48 2.77 0.93
CA TYR A 274 -0.65 3.81 1.55
C TYR A 274 0.53 3.25 2.32
N SER A 275 1.44 4.14 2.70
CA SER A 275 2.57 3.78 3.53
C SER A 275 2.16 3.42 4.96
N SER A 276 3.01 2.65 5.63
CA SER A 276 2.80 2.29 7.04
C SER A 276 2.65 3.53 7.93
N GLY A 277 3.38 4.62 7.66
CA GLY A 277 3.27 5.87 8.41
C GLY A 277 1.91 6.53 8.23
N ILE A 278 1.37 6.55 7.01
CA ILE A 278 0.01 7.05 6.76
C ILE A 278 -1.01 6.18 7.50
N GLU A 279 -0.91 4.85 7.42
CA GLU A 279 -1.81 3.93 8.13
C GLU A 279 -1.71 4.08 9.66
N PHE A 280 -0.51 4.28 10.20
CA PHE A 280 -0.33 4.60 11.61
C PHE A 280 -1.03 5.90 12.01
N ALA A 281 -0.84 6.95 11.22
CA ALA A 281 -1.29 8.30 11.56
C ALA A 281 -2.79 8.51 11.34
N THR A 282 -3.40 7.85 10.37
CA THR A 282 -4.81 8.02 10.01
C THR A 282 -5.73 6.98 10.63
N GLU A 283 -5.21 5.76 10.82
CA GLU A 283 -6.00 4.60 11.24
C GLU A 283 -5.63 4.09 12.63
N GLY A 284 -4.42 4.38 13.12
CA GLY A 284 -3.88 3.72 14.30
C GLY A 284 -3.59 2.24 14.08
N ALA A 285 -3.26 1.85 12.84
CA ALA A 285 -3.10 0.45 12.45
C ALA A 285 -2.05 -0.27 13.30
N PRO A 286 -2.32 -1.49 13.82
CA PRO A 286 -1.42 -2.21 14.72
C PRO A 286 -0.39 -3.06 13.96
N LEU A 287 0.23 -2.51 12.91
CA LEU A 287 1.09 -3.27 12.00
C LEU A 287 2.24 -3.99 12.71
N LEU A 288 2.86 -3.32 13.68
CA LEU A 288 3.98 -3.90 14.43
C LEU A 288 3.57 -5.16 15.19
N GLU A 289 2.41 -5.11 15.86
CA GLU A 289 1.86 -6.24 16.59
C GLU A 289 1.42 -7.36 15.63
N LEU A 290 0.84 -7.02 14.50
CA LEU A 290 0.42 -8.00 13.49
C LEU A 290 1.62 -8.75 12.92
N TYR A 291 2.68 -8.06 12.56
CA TYR A 291 3.89 -8.70 12.05
C TYR A 291 4.57 -9.58 13.11
N ARG A 292 4.64 -9.13 14.35
CA ARG A 292 5.33 -9.85 15.44
C ARG A 292 4.51 -11.00 16.02
N LYS A 293 3.22 -10.79 16.31
CA LYS A 293 2.35 -11.77 16.97
C LYS A 293 1.78 -12.80 15.99
N TYR A 294 1.24 -12.32 14.88
CA TYR A 294 0.51 -13.18 13.93
C TYR A 294 1.34 -13.59 12.71
N LYS A 295 2.54 -13.04 12.57
CA LYS A 295 3.43 -13.31 11.43
C LYS A 295 2.75 -13.08 10.08
N ILE A 296 1.88 -12.08 10.02
CA ILE A 296 1.26 -11.66 8.77
C ILE A 296 2.37 -11.14 7.86
N ALA A 297 2.40 -11.61 6.62
CA ALA A 297 3.32 -11.04 5.64
C ALA A 297 2.95 -9.58 5.38
N PRO A 298 3.94 -8.71 5.15
CA PRO A 298 3.66 -7.37 4.70
C PRO A 298 2.79 -7.38 3.45
N PRO A 299 1.91 -6.37 3.29
CA PRO A 299 1.12 -6.24 2.07
C PRO A 299 1.99 -6.24 0.82
N VAL A 300 1.47 -6.76 -0.25
CA VAL A 300 2.04 -6.59 -1.59
C VAL A 300 2.02 -5.11 -1.97
N ASN A 301 2.85 -4.72 -2.95
CA ASN A 301 2.73 -3.41 -3.57
C ASN A 301 1.31 -3.19 -4.11
N SER A 302 0.85 -1.93 -4.11
CA SER A 302 -0.45 -1.57 -4.70
C SER A 302 -0.26 -1.04 -6.12
N PRO A 303 -0.53 -1.84 -7.15
CA PRO A 303 -0.45 -1.37 -8.53
C PRO A 303 -1.51 -0.30 -8.87
N TRP A 304 -2.49 -0.10 -7.99
CA TRP A 304 -3.48 0.97 -8.13
C TRP A 304 -2.88 2.37 -8.06
N ALA A 305 -1.90 2.60 -7.20
CA ALA A 305 -1.19 3.86 -7.15
C ALA A 305 -0.53 4.15 -8.49
N ALA A 306 0.16 3.15 -9.05
CA ALA A 306 0.77 3.24 -10.36
C ALA A 306 -0.24 3.51 -11.48
N LEU A 307 -1.40 2.82 -11.47
CA LEU A 307 -2.47 3.04 -12.45
C LEU A 307 -3.07 4.44 -12.39
N ASN A 308 -3.05 5.07 -11.23
CA ASN A 308 -3.43 6.47 -11.05
C ASN A 308 -2.25 7.44 -11.21
N PHE A 309 -1.16 6.98 -11.82
CA PHE A 309 0.04 7.75 -12.10
C PHE A 309 0.80 8.23 -10.86
N ASN A 310 0.67 7.57 -9.74
CA ASN A 310 1.42 7.84 -8.52
C ASN A 310 2.33 6.67 -8.13
N THR A 311 3.40 6.47 -8.89
CA THR A 311 4.43 5.47 -8.59
C THR A 311 5.19 5.79 -7.31
N GLY A 312 5.29 7.06 -6.94
CA GLY A 312 5.91 7.48 -5.70
C GLY A 312 5.21 6.91 -4.48
N MET A 313 3.87 6.96 -4.46
CA MET A 313 3.10 6.36 -3.38
C MET A 313 3.22 4.83 -3.37
N GLU A 314 3.19 4.18 -4.53
CA GLU A 314 3.37 2.72 -4.60
C GLU A 314 4.71 2.29 -4.00
N LEU A 315 5.80 2.94 -4.41
CA LEU A 315 7.15 2.59 -3.93
C LEU A 315 7.32 2.91 -2.44
N ALA A 316 6.91 4.09 -1.98
CA ALA A 316 7.00 4.47 -0.57
C ALA A 316 6.15 3.55 0.31
N ALA A 317 4.92 3.25 -0.11
CA ALA A 317 4.05 2.33 0.59
C ALA A 317 4.69 0.94 0.72
N TRP A 318 5.16 0.38 -0.37
CA TRP A 318 5.74 -0.96 -0.34
C TRP A 318 7.05 -1.00 0.46
N MET A 319 7.96 -0.04 0.26
CA MET A 319 9.20 0.05 1.05
C MET A 319 8.92 0.16 2.54
N SER A 320 7.96 0.98 2.96
CA SER A 320 7.63 1.16 4.36
C SER A 320 7.12 -0.14 5.03
N HIS A 321 6.32 -0.92 4.31
CA HIS A 321 5.80 -2.19 4.80
C HIS A 321 6.88 -3.28 4.86
N VAL A 322 7.74 -3.39 3.84
CA VAL A 322 8.79 -4.41 3.82
C VAL A 322 9.99 -4.06 4.70
N ALA A 323 10.09 -2.85 5.22
CA ALA A 323 11.11 -2.48 6.19
C ALA A 323 11.12 -3.44 7.40
N GLU A 324 9.94 -3.92 7.83
CA GLU A 324 9.75 -4.90 8.90
C GLU A 324 9.16 -6.21 8.34
N LEU A 325 10.00 -7.11 7.85
CA LEU A 325 9.55 -8.44 7.43
C LEU A 325 9.50 -9.39 8.64
N PRO A 326 8.36 -10.05 8.89
CA PRO A 326 8.25 -11.04 9.97
C PRO A 326 9.01 -12.34 9.66
N ASP A 327 9.25 -12.61 8.40
CA ASP A 327 10.02 -13.72 7.85
C ASP A 327 10.60 -13.33 6.49
N ASP A 328 10.95 -14.30 5.64
CA ASP A 328 11.54 -14.07 4.31
C ASP A 328 10.51 -13.87 3.19
N ARG A 329 9.21 -13.76 3.48
CA ARG A 329 8.17 -13.51 2.47
C ARG A 329 8.21 -12.06 2.00
N PHE A 330 8.55 -11.87 0.74
CA PHE A 330 8.63 -10.56 0.09
C PHE A 330 7.83 -10.63 -1.22
N PRO A 331 6.49 -10.51 -1.14
CA PRO A 331 5.62 -10.69 -2.29
C PRO A 331 5.56 -9.44 -3.15
N PHE A 332 5.47 -9.66 -4.46
CA PHE A 332 5.19 -8.64 -5.47
C PHE A 332 3.90 -8.97 -6.20
N ARG A 333 3.11 -7.99 -6.55
CA ARG A 333 1.85 -8.14 -7.29
C ARG A 333 1.89 -7.33 -8.56
N PHE A 334 1.55 -7.97 -9.67
CA PHE A 334 1.56 -7.36 -10.99
C PHE A 334 0.17 -7.35 -11.60
N TYR A 335 -0.19 -6.22 -12.18
CA TYR A 335 -1.51 -5.96 -12.71
C TYR A 335 -1.54 -6.22 -14.22
N VAL A 336 -2.15 -7.33 -14.62
CA VAL A 336 -2.29 -7.71 -16.03
C VAL A 336 -3.64 -7.29 -16.57
N HIS A 337 -4.70 -7.70 -15.89
CA HIS A 337 -6.08 -7.35 -16.18
C HIS A 337 -6.82 -6.95 -14.91
N ASP A 338 -7.80 -6.09 -15.06
CA ASP A 338 -8.82 -5.83 -14.06
C ASP A 338 -10.19 -6.14 -14.63
N PRO A 339 -10.71 -7.34 -14.35
CA PRO A 339 -11.97 -7.76 -14.93
C PRO A 339 -13.18 -6.98 -14.37
N TRP A 340 -13.05 -6.35 -13.21
CA TRP A 340 -14.16 -5.62 -12.57
C TRP A 340 -14.30 -4.21 -13.11
N PHE A 341 -13.20 -3.57 -13.46
CA PHE A 341 -13.19 -2.21 -13.99
C PHE A 341 -12.98 -2.16 -15.50
N CYS A 342 -13.11 -3.27 -16.20
CA CYS A 342 -13.00 -3.35 -17.65
C CYS A 342 -11.71 -2.77 -18.21
N ASN A 343 -10.61 -2.97 -17.53
CA ASN A 343 -9.31 -2.51 -18.00
C ASN A 343 -8.31 -3.67 -18.11
N SER A 344 -7.27 -3.44 -18.87
CA SER A 344 -6.19 -4.39 -19.08
C SER A 344 -4.90 -3.59 -19.20
N PRO A 345 -4.28 -3.25 -18.06
CA PRO A 345 -3.12 -2.36 -18.05
C PRO A 345 -2.01 -2.82 -18.97
N TRP A 346 -1.74 -4.13 -19.01
CA TRP A 346 -0.72 -4.70 -19.88
C TRP A 346 -1.01 -4.51 -21.38
N LEU A 347 -2.27 -4.43 -21.79
CA LEU A 347 -2.63 -4.25 -23.20
C LEU A 347 -2.63 -2.78 -23.67
N ASP A 348 -1.74 -1.98 -23.14
CA ASP A 348 -1.46 -0.59 -23.49
C ASP A 348 -2.63 0.39 -23.29
N ARG A 349 -3.39 0.18 -22.23
CA ARG A 349 -4.43 1.17 -21.87
C ARG A 349 -3.88 2.37 -21.11
N TYR A 350 -2.74 2.20 -20.45
CA TYR A 350 -2.10 3.21 -19.62
C TYR A 350 -0.70 3.62 -20.12
N GLY A 351 -0.14 2.89 -21.09
CA GLY A 351 1.16 3.20 -21.70
C GLY A 351 2.35 3.05 -20.73
N ARG A 352 2.29 2.11 -19.76
CA ARG A 352 3.25 2.04 -18.67
C ARG A 352 3.72 0.64 -18.29
N GLU A 353 3.33 -0.37 -18.97
CA GLU A 353 3.38 -1.78 -18.57
C GLU A 353 4.77 -2.24 -18.12
N ALA A 354 5.81 -1.84 -18.86
CA ALA A 354 7.18 -2.21 -18.51
C ALA A 354 7.65 -1.56 -17.20
N TRP A 355 7.28 -0.31 -16.97
CA TRP A 355 7.63 0.41 -15.75
C TRP A 355 6.93 -0.16 -14.50
N ASP A 356 5.73 -0.67 -14.66
CA ASP A 356 4.96 -1.31 -13.59
C ASP A 356 5.60 -2.64 -13.10
N LEU A 357 6.56 -3.17 -13.84
CA LEU A 357 7.42 -4.28 -13.42
C LEU A 357 8.77 -3.79 -12.88
N TYR A 358 9.48 -3.00 -13.67
CA TYR A 358 10.87 -2.66 -13.38
C TYR A 358 11.03 -1.75 -12.15
N LEU A 359 10.18 -0.74 -11.99
CA LEU A 359 10.28 0.18 -10.86
C LEU A 359 9.99 -0.51 -9.52
N PRO A 360 8.86 -1.18 -9.30
CA PRO A 360 8.63 -1.86 -8.04
C PRO A 360 9.65 -2.95 -7.75
N LEU A 361 10.02 -3.76 -8.74
CA LEU A 361 11.01 -4.83 -8.56
C LEU A 361 12.44 -4.32 -8.34
N SER A 362 12.71 -3.03 -8.52
CA SER A 362 13.97 -2.40 -8.09
C SER A 362 14.06 -2.21 -6.57
N VAL A 363 12.98 -2.40 -5.82
CA VAL A 363 12.97 -2.22 -4.37
C VAL A 363 13.80 -3.29 -3.68
N GLY A 364 14.75 -2.84 -2.85
CA GLY A 364 15.57 -3.66 -1.97
C GLY A 364 15.38 -3.30 -0.51
N ARG A 365 15.44 -4.31 0.37
CA ARG A 365 15.42 -4.17 1.81
C ARG A 365 16.73 -4.65 2.41
N ILE A 366 17.36 -3.85 3.26
CA ILE A 366 18.52 -4.30 4.02
C ILE A 366 18.03 -5.02 5.29
N ASP A 367 18.35 -6.30 5.40
CA ASP A 367 17.96 -7.12 6.55
C ASP A 367 18.89 -6.91 7.77
N GLU A 368 18.62 -7.60 8.85
CA GLU A 368 19.38 -7.51 10.11
C GLU A 368 20.82 -8.06 10.01
N ASN A 369 21.18 -8.72 8.92
CA ASN A 369 22.52 -9.25 8.63
C ASN A 369 23.27 -8.40 7.59
N GLY A 370 22.63 -7.32 7.09
CA GLY A 370 23.17 -6.46 6.06
C GLY A 370 23.03 -7.00 4.64
N LYS A 371 22.24 -8.03 4.43
CA LYS A 371 21.93 -8.53 3.09
C LYS A 371 20.80 -7.69 2.49
N THR A 372 20.95 -7.34 1.21
CA THR A 372 19.83 -6.78 0.44
C THR A 372 18.90 -7.89 0.01
N ALA A 373 17.70 -7.91 0.58
CA ALA A 373 16.61 -8.78 0.18
C ALA A 373 15.73 -8.05 -0.85
N ALA A 374 15.19 -8.82 -1.80
CA ALA A 374 14.28 -8.34 -2.84
C ALA A 374 13.08 -9.27 -2.98
N ALA A 375 12.10 -8.91 -3.81
CA ALA A 375 10.92 -9.71 -4.05
C ALA A 375 11.26 -11.17 -4.40
N ASN A 376 10.53 -12.11 -3.81
CA ASN A 376 10.75 -13.54 -4.01
C ASN A 376 9.47 -14.33 -4.33
N SER A 377 8.38 -13.64 -4.49
CA SER A 377 7.09 -14.21 -4.88
C SER A 377 6.37 -13.25 -5.81
N VAL A 378 5.55 -13.76 -6.71
CA VAL A 378 4.78 -12.93 -7.64
C VAL A 378 3.32 -13.37 -7.66
N ALA A 379 2.41 -12.39 -7.63
CA ALA A 379 0.99 -12.58 -7.85
C ALA A 379 0.56 -11.84 -9.14
N ILE A 380 -0.21 -12.52 -9.97
CA ILE A 380 -0.72 -11.99 -11.24
C ILE A 380 -2.20 -11.65 -11.10
N ILE A 381 -2.55 -10.39 -11.18
CA ILE A 381 -3.93 -9.90 -11.23
C ILE A 381 -4.28 -9.60 -12.68
N THR A 382 -5.33 -10.08 -13.19
CA THR A 382 -5.89 -11.43 -13.16
C THR A 382 -5.50 -12.11 -14.45
N VAL A 383 -5.54 -13.42 -14.53
CA VAL A 383 -5.21 -14.13 -15.78
C VAL A 383 -6.32 -14.00 -16.83
N ASP A 384 -7.53 -13.65 -16.40
CA ASP A 384 -8.68 -13.40 -17.25
C ASP A 384 -8.98 -11.90 -17.40
N ASP A 385 -9.45 -11.52 -18.57
CA ASP A 385 -9.80 -10.14 -18.92
C ASP A 385 -11.25 -9.77 -18.54
N SER A 386 -11.66 -8.57 -18.94
CA SER A 386 -13.00 -8.03 -18.68
C SER A 386 -14.14 -8.88 -19.25
N ASP A 387 -13.88 -9.68 -20.25
CA ASP A 387 -14.85 -10.58 -20.88
C ASP A 387 -14.76 -12.02 -20.37
N GLY A 388 -13.86 -12.30 -19.42
CA GLY A 388 -13.56 -13.65 -18.96
C GLY A 388 -12.74 -14.47 -19.96
N LYS A 389 -11.97 -13.82 -20.85
CA LYS A 389 -11.06 -14.46 -21.77
C LYS A 389 -9.66 -14.48 -21.19
N MET A 390 -8.89 -15.47 -21.57
CA MET A 390 -7.47 -15.59 -21.20
C MET A 390 -6.61 -15.47 -22.48
N PRO A 391 -6.28 -14.24 -22.91
CA PRO A 391 -5.58 -14.05 -24.18
C PRO A 391 -4.14 -14.53 -24.07
N ARG A 392 -3.78 -15.55 -24.85
CA ARG A 392 -2.45 -16.20 -24.85
C ARG A 392 -1.29 -15.22 -25.07
N LYS A 393 -1.52 -14.11 -25.78
CA LYS A 393 -0.48 -13.10 -26.02
C LYS A 393 0.04 -12.47 -24.72
N VAL A 394 -0.81 -12.34 -23.70
CA VAL A 394 -0.44 -11.69 -22.44
C VAL A 394 0.67 -12.44 -21.71
N PRO A 395 0.54 -13.71 -21.32
CA PRO A 395 1.65 -14.43 -20.68
C PRO A 395 2.90 -14.54 -21.57
N LEU A 396 2.74 -14.60 -22.90
CA LEU A 396 3.88 -14.61 -23.82
C LEU A 396 4.71 -13.31 -23.78
N GLU A 397 4.08 -12.19 -23.53
CA GLU A 397 4.74 -10.89 -23.38
C GLU A 397 5.20 -10.63 -21.94
N VAL A 398 4.37 -10.94 -20.96
CA VAL A 398 4.61 -10.62 -19.53
C VAL A 398 5.71 -11.50 -18.93
N ILE A 399 5.69 -12.81 -19.17
CA ILE A 399 6.62 -13.74 -18.53
C ILE A 399 8.09 -13.41 -18.82
N PRO A 400 8.51 -13.10 -20.06
CA PRO A 400 9.87 -12.68 -20.32
C PRO A 400 10.28 -11.42 -19.54
N ARG A 401 9.38 -10.44 -19.40
CA ARG A 401 9.62 -9.21 -18.63
C ARG A 401 9.76 -9.49 -17.13
N ILE A 402 8.93 -10.38 -16.59
CA ILE A 402 9.08 -10.84 -15.21
C ILE A 402 10.45 -11.49 -15.02
N PHE A 403 10.87 -12.36 -15.92
CA PHE A 403 12.18 -13.02 -15.84
C PHE A 403 13.32 -12.02 -15.87
N GLU A 404 13.31 -11.09 -16.81
CA GLU A 404 14.31 -10.02 -16.93
C GLU A 404 14.39 -9.18 -15.64
N SER A 405 13.22 -8.79 -15.10
CA SER A 405 13.15 -8.01 -13.86
C SER A 405 13.69 -8.79 -12.66
N PHE A 406 13.34 -10.06 -12.51
CA PHE A 406 13.82 -10.91 -11.42
C PHE A 406 15.30 -11.31 -11.56
N GLU A 407 15.87 -11.33 -12.75
CA GLU A 407 17.31 -11.48 -12.97
C GLU A 407 18.09 -10.23 -12.59
N SER A 408 17.42 -9.09 -12.59
CA SER A 408 17.97 -7.77 -12.28
C SER A 408 17.60 -7.25 -10.89
N LEU A 409 17.07 -8.10 -10.01
CA LEU A 409 16.75 -7.72 -8.63
C LEU A 409 17.97 -7.19 -7.89
N PRO A 410 17.80 -6.21 -6.99
CA PRO A 410 18.90 -5.65 -6.23
C PRO A 410 19.55 -6.70 -5.30
N ASP A 411 20.85 -6.85 -5.40
CA ASP A 411 21.70 -7.70 -4.54
C ASP A 411 22.59 -6.87 -3.61
N MET A 412 22.58 -5.54 -3.79
CA MET A 412 23.28 -4.55 -2.96
C MET A 412 22.39 -3.32 -2.76
N PRO A 413 22.64 -2.49 -1.74
CA PRO A 413 21.91 -1.24 -1.54
C PRO A 413 22.07 -0.30 -2.73
N GLY A 414 21.01 0.38 -3.09
CA GLY A 414 21.03 1.48 -4.05
C GLY A 414 21.84 2.68 -3.55
N PRO A 415 22.04 3.72 -4.39
CA PRO A 415 22.79 4.92 -4.02
C PRO A 415 22.14 5.69 -2.87
N LEU A 416 20.82 5.63 -2.75
CA LEU A 416 20.04 6.22 -1.66
C LEU A 416 19.47 5.11 -0.79
N VAL A 417 19.57 5.25 0.53
CA VAL A 417 19.03 4.28 1.50
C VAL A 417 18.07 5.00 2.45
N TRP A 418 16.80 4.61 2.39
CA TRP A 418 15.80 5.13 3.31
C TRP A 418 15.90 4.44 4.68
N VAL A 419 16.26 5.21 5.70
CA VAL A 419 16.27 4.75 7.09
C VAL A 419 14.88 4.97 7.68
N TYR A 420 14.04 3.95 7.63
CA TYR A 420 12.61 4.04 7.93
C TYR A 420 12.31 3.77 9.41
N PRO A 421 11.68 4.72 10.12
CA PRO A 421 11.45 4.62 11.56
C PRO A 421 10.15 3.87 11.90
N PHE A 422 10.01 2.63 11.47
CA PHE A 422 8.79 1.84 11.62
C PHE A 422 8.32 1.72 13.09
N GLU A 423 9.23 1.34 13.99
CA GLU A 423 8.92 1.21 15.43
C GLU A 423 8.58 2.57 16.07
N GLU A 424 9.33 3.59 15.70
CA GLU A 424 9.15 4.94 16.20
C GLU A 424 7.81 5.53 15.73
N TYR A 425 7.45 5.33 14.46
CA TYR A 425 6.17 5.77 13.93
C TYR A 425 4.99 5.08 14.61
N ALA A 426 5.08 3.76 14.83
CA ALA A 426 4.08 3.04 15.62
C ALA A 426 3.96 3.62 17.04
N ALA A 427 5.09 3.95 17.68
CA ALA A 427 5.12 4.53 19.02
C ALA A 427 4.57 5.97 19.04
N PHE A 428 4.88 6.80 18.03
CA PHE A 428 4.37 8.17 17.92
C PHE A 428 2.90 8.24 17.48
N SER A 429 2.34 7.16 17.00
CA SER A 429 0.92 7.10 16.65
C SER A 429 0.04 6.70 17.84
N THR A 430 0.46 5.71 18.63
CA THR A 430 -0.38 5.14 19.69
C THR A 430 0.25 5.21 21.09
N GLY A 431 1.47 5.69 21.24
CA GLY A 431 2.17 5.82 22.52
C GLY A 431 1.78 7.06 23.33
N ARG A 432 2.60 7.40 24.33
CA ARG A 432 2.35 8.54 25.21
C ARG A 432 2.47 9.88 24.52
N GLU A 433 3.48 10.03 23.69
CA GLU A 433 3.68 11.19 22.83
C GLU A 433 3.14 10.87 21.45
N LYS A 434 2.05 11.51 21.08
CA LYS A 434 1.41 11.31 19.77
C LYS A 434 1.81 12.44 18.82
N ARG A 435 2.36 12.05 17.70
CA ARG A 435 2.88 12.95 16.66
C ARG A 435 2.31 12.57 15.28
N LEU A 436 1.01 12.34 15.22
CA LEU A 436 0.32 11.86 14.01
C LEU A 436 0.59 12.74 12.79
N GLU A 437 0.55 14.05 12.98
CA GLU A 437 0.79 15.03 11.92
C GLU A 437 2.20 14.89 11.32
N ASP A 438 3.23 14.74 12.18
CA ASP A 438 4.60 14.59 11.71
C ASP A 438 4.78 13.26 10.95
N VAL A 439 4.28 12.15 11.51
CA VAL A 439 4.34 10.82 10.88
C VAL A 439 3.65 10.82 9.51
N TYR A 440 2.46 11.39 9.44
CA TYR A 440 1.71 11.51 8.19
C TYR A 440 2.45 12.34 7.14
N THR A 441 2.90 13.54 7.54
CA THR A 441 3.53 14.50 6.62
C THR A 441 4.86 13.97 6.11
N GLU A 442 5.68 13.35 6.95
CA GLU A 442 6.98 12.81 6.55
C GLU A 442 6.84 11.71 5.49
N ASP A 443 5.92 10.77 5.68
CA ASP A 443 5.70 9.67 4.73
C ASP A 443 5.05 10.14 3.42
N PHE A 444 4.05 11.01 3.54
CA PHE A 444 3.40 11.57 2.34
C PHE A 444 4.39 12.39 1.51
N PHE A 445 5.19 13.23 2.16
CA PHE A 445 6.19 14.04 1.49
C PHE A 445 7.25 13.20 0.79
N LEU A 446 7.70 12.09 1.40
CA LEU A 446 8.65 11.20 0.74
C LEU A 446 8.05 10.54 -0.51
N ALA A 447 6.79 10.11 -0.45
CA ALA A 447 6.09 9.58 -1.62
C ALA A 447 6.08 10.61 -2.76
N GLU A 448 5.81 11.88 -2.46
CA GLU A 448 5.86 12.97 -3.42
C GLU A 448 7.28 13.20 -3.97
N THR A 449 8.32 13.10 -3.15
CA THR A 449 9.70 13.24 -3.66
C THR A 449 10.09 12.14 -4.62
N ILE A 450 9.65 10.90 -4.37
CA ILE A 450 9.85 9.77 -5.29
C ILE A 450 9.06 9.99 -6.57
N GLN A 451 7.83 10.48 -6.47
CA GLN A 451 7.00 10.85 -7.63
C GLN A 451 7.70 11.89 -8.51
N HIS A 452 8.43 12.82 -7.90
CA HIS A 452 9.23 13.84 -8.58
C HIS A 452 10.69 13.40 -8.80
N SER A 453 10.89 12.11 -9.04
CA SER A 453 12.14 11.52 -9.53
C SER A 453 13.29 11.42 -8.51
N LEU A 454 13.01 11.40 -7.21
CA LEU A 454 14.00 10.93 -6.25
C LEU A 454 14.21 9.42 -6.45
N ALA A 455 15.38 9.01 -6.91
CA ALA A 455 15.70 7.61 -7.23
C ALA A 455 15.93 6.76 -5.96
N LEU A 456 14.91 6.69 -5.11
CA LEU A 456 14.92 5.95 -3.84
C LEU A 456 14.22 4.61 -4.02
N ASN A 457 14.96 3.52 -3.84
CA ASN A 457 14.46 2.16 -3.97
C ASN A 457 15.01 1.18 -2.92
N THR A 458 15.76 1.67 -1.93
CA THR A 458 16.34 0.83 -0.88
C THR A 458 15.89 1.32 0.48
N VAL A 459 15.41 0.40 1.31
CA VAL A 459 14.94 0.69 2.67
C VAL A 459 15.65 -0.16 3.71
N VAL A 460 15.86 0.42 4.89
CA VAL A 460 16.31 -0.26 6.10
C VAL A 460 15.50 0.26 7.28
N SER A 461 14.97 -0.62 8.14
CA SER A 461 14.33 -0.15 9.38
C SER A 461 15.36 0.45 10.33
N THR A 462 14.95 1.41 11.17
CA THR A 462 15.85 1.98 12.20
C THR A 462 16.40 0.92 13.15
N ALA A 463 15.65 -0.15 13.41
CA ALA A 463 16.11 -1.28 14.21
C ALA A 463 17.31 -1.99 13.58
N ASN A 464 17.21 -2.35 12.30
CA ASN A 464 18.29 -2.97 11.54
C ASN A 464 19.45 -1.99 11.34
N PHE A 465 19.16 -0.74 11.02
CA PHE A 465 20.16 0.32 10.86
C PHE A 465 21.04 0.46 12.10
N ARG A 466 20.44 0.60 13.30
CA ARG A 466 21.18 0.68 14.58
C ARG A 466 22.08 -0.53 14.82
N LYS A 467 21.60 -1.74 14.48
CA LYS A 467 22.38 -2.96 14.61
C LYS A 467 23.57 -2.95 13.63
N LEU A 468 23.31 -2.69 12.37
CA LEU A 468 24.31 -2.73 11.30
C LEU A 468 25.41 -1.66 11.48
N VAL A 469 25.06 -0.46 11.90
CA VAL A 469 26.06 0.59 12.19
C VAL A 469 27.07 0.12 13.24
N ARG A 470 26.63 -0.62 14.25
CA ARG A 470 27.53 -1.18 15.28
C ARG A 470 28.36 -2.37 14.80
N GLU A 471 27.79 -3.23 13.97
CA GLU A 471 28.38 -4.52 13.60
C GLU A 471 29.09 -4.50 12.25
N ASN A 472 28.56 -3.76 11.26
CA ASN A 472 29.04 -3.71 9.89
C ASN A 472 28.62 -2.41 9.16
N GLY A 473 29.02 -1.25 9.68
CA GLY A 473 28.67 0.07 9.10
C GLY A 473 29.10 0.25 7.64
N LYS A 474 30.07 -0.53 7.16
CA LYS A 474 30.55 -0.48 5.77
C LYS A 474 29.49 -0.79 4.72
N ILE A 475 28.36 -1.42 5.09
CA ILE A 475 27.27 -1.67 4.15
C ILE A 475 26.69 -0.36 3.58
N PHE A 476 26.84 0.73 4.32
CA PHE A 476 26.39 2.07 3.91
C PHE A 476 27.49 2.88 3.17
N GLU A 477 28.66 2.30 2.94
CA GLU A 477 29.80 3.01 2.33
C GLU A 477 29.44 3.58 0.94
N GLY A 478 29.68 4.87 0.76
CA GLY A 478 29.37 5.59 -0.48
C GLY A 478 27.88 5.80 -0.76
N ARG A 479 26.99 5.54 0.21
CA ARG A 479 25.54 5.78 0.08
C ARG A 479 25.17 7.11 0.70
N VAL A 480 24.05 7.67 0.25
CA VAL A 480 23.37 8.78 0.92
C VAL A 480 22.26 8.19 1.78
N LEU A 481 22.28 8.48 3.06
CA LEU A 481 21.20 8.10 3.97
C LEU A 481 20.08 9.12 3.84
N VAL A 482 18.86 8.65 3.60
CA VAL A 482 17.65 9.48 3.52
C VAL A 482 16.77 9.14 4.73
N LEU A 483 16.44 10.12 5.55
CA LEU A 483 15.68 9.85 6.76
C LEU A 483 14.80 11.03 7.18
N PRO A 484 13.62 10.75 7.77
CA PRO A 484 12.78 11.81 8.34
C PRO A 484 13.40 12.39 9.61
N VAL A 485 12.99 13.60 9.96
CA VAL A 485 13.41 14.26 11.21
C VAL A 485 13.12 13.39 12.44
N LEU A 486 12.00 12.68 12.47
CA LEU A 486 11.67 11.75 13.58
C LEU A 486 12.71 10.63 13.72
N ALA A 487 13.21 10.09 12.60
CA ALA A 487 14.27 9.07 12.64
C ALA A 487 15.59 9.66 13.13
N LEU A 488 15.94 10.87 12.71
CA LEU A 488 17.15 11.56 13.19
C LEU A 488 17.06 11.83 14.70
N GLU A 489 15.94 12.33 15.20
CA GLU A 489 15.69 12.62 16.61
C GLU A 489 15.95 11.39 17.50
N THR A 490 15.42 10.26 17.11
CA THR A 490 15.47 9.03 17.91
C THR A 490 16.74 8.21 17.69
N ASN A 491 17.47 8.43 16.58
CA ASN A 491 18.65 7.63 16.19
C ASN A 491 19.92 8.48 15.95
N ARG A 492 19.97 9.72 16.42
CA ARG A 492 21.06 10.66 16.12
C ARG A 492 22.46 10.07 16.33
N ALA A 493 22.70 9.38 17.45
CA ALA A 493 24.00 8.75 17.70
C ALA A 493 24.37 7.69 16.65
N ALA A 494 23.40 6.90 16.19
CA ALA A 494 23.63 5.91 15.15
C ALA A 494 23.86 6.59 13.78
N VAL A 495 23.14 7.66 13.48
CA VAL A 495 23.33 8.44 12.24
C VAL A 495 24.73 9.07 12.22
N CYS A 496 25.15 9.72 13.30
CA CYS A 496 26.50 10.29 13.41
C CYS A 496 27.60 9.22 13.26
N ALA A 497 27.42 8.04 13.86
CA ALA A 497 28.37 6.93 13.70
C ALA A 497 28.35 6.36 12.26
N ALA A 498 27.20 6.28 11.62
CA ALA A 498 27.09 5.84 10.23
C ALA A 498 27.81 6.78 9.26
N MET A 499 27.91 8.06 9.57
CA MET A 499 28.59 9.06 8.73
C MET A 499 30.10 8.83 8.60
N GLU A 500 30.71 7.98 9.42
CA GLU A 500 32.09 7.52 9.21
C GLU A 500 32.22 6.72 7.89
N HIS A 501 31.15 6.10 7.42
CA HIS A 501 31.11 5.27 6.20
C HIS A 501 30.22 5.88 5.12
N ALA A 502 29.09 6.48 5.50
CA ALA A 502 28.14 7.19 4.65
C ALA A 502 28.14 8.68 5.04
N PRO A 503 29.12 9.47 4.55
CA PRO A 503 29.32 10.83 5.05
C PRO A 503 28.21 11.81 4.68
N ASN A 504 27.29 11.40 3.79
CA ASN A 504 26.25 12.27 3.26
C ASN A 504 24.87 11.80 3.68
N VAL A 505 24.07 12.73 4.20
CA VAL A 505 22.75 12.47 4.78
C VAL A 505 21.77 13.51 4.27
N LEU A 506 20.59 13.06 3.80
CA LEU A 506 19.43 13.89 3.48
C LEU A 506 18.37 13.71 4.58
N VAL A 507 18.10 14.76 5.32
CA VAL A 507 17.06 14.80 6.37
C VAL A 507 15.88 15.58 5.84
N TYR A 508 14.67 15.02 5.95
CA TYR A 508 13.45 15.71 5.55
C TYR A 508 12.43 15.72 6.69
N GLY A 509 11.56 16.71 6.71
CA GLY A 509 10.52 16.82 7.73
C GLY A 509 10.39 18.22 8.32
N SER A 510 9.61 18.34 9.40
CA SER A 510 9.43 19.58 10.15
C SER A 510 10.38 19.64 11.34
N LEU A 511 11.08 20.76 11.51
CA LEU A 511 11.91 21.01 12.69
C LEU A 511 11.14 21.67 13.86
N ARG A 512 9.84 21.88 13.69
CA ARG A 512 9.02 22.57 14.70
C ARG A 512 9.15 21.97 16.11
N ARG A 513 9.26 20.64 16.19
CA ARG A 513 9.40 19.88 17.44
C ARG A 513 10.79 19.24 17.64
N ALA A 514 11.75 19.55 16.76
CA ALA A 514 13.09 19.00 16.81
C ALA A 514 13.81 19.43 18.11
N SER A 515 14.69 18.58 18.62
CA SER A 515 15.53 18.90 19.77
C SER A 515 16.55 19.99 19.42
N ARG A 516 17.11 20.61 20.47
CA ARG A 516 18.17 21.58 20.29
C ARG A 516 19.40 20.97 19.59
N GLU A 517 19.73 19.75 19.95
CA GLU A 517 20.88 19.02 19.40
C GLU A 517 20.69 18.68 17.92
N THR A 518 19.47 18.38 17.47
CA THR A 518 19.17 18.20 16.05
C THR A 518 19.27 19.52 15.28
N LEU A 519 18.75 20.60 15.85
CA LEU A 519 18.91 21.92 15.23
C LEU A 519 20.38 22.32 15.12
N GLU A 520 21.16 22.12 16.19
CA GLU A 520 22.62 22.37 16.18
C GLU A 520 23.33 21.50 15.14
N LEU A 521 22.97 20.22 15.00
CA LEU A 521 23.53 19.32 13.99
C LEU A 521 23.25 19.82 12.55
N LEU A 522 22.09 20.40 12.31
CA LEU A 522 21.69 20.94 11.02
C LEU A 522 22.20 22.40 10.80
N GLY A 523 22.72 23.06 11.82
CA GLY A 523 23.11 24.48 11.78
C GLY A 523 21.93 25.43 11.65
N LEU A 524 20.79 25.03 12.22
CA LEU A 524 19.53 25.76 12.14
C LEU A 524 18.99 26.12 13.53
N LYS A 525 18.11 27.11 13.58
CA LYS A 525 17.35 27.49 14.76
C LYS A 525 15.92 27.83 14.39
N ARG A 526 15.04 27.88 15.39
CA ARG A 526 13.65 28.28 15.19
C ARG A 526 13.46 29.79 15.28
N SER A 527 12.58 30.30 14.47
CA SER A 527 12.08 31.66 14.49
C SER A 527 10.54 31.68 14.61
N ALA A 528 9.93 32.83 14.47
CA ALA A 528 8.48 32.95 14.38
C ALA A 528 7.94 32.12 13.20
N GLU A 529 6.76 31.54 13.39
CA GLU A 529 6.11 30.71 12.37
C GLU A 529 5.64 31.54 11.17
N LEU A 530 5.90 31.03 9.97
CA LEU A 530 5.39 31.52 8.69
C LEU A 530 4.42 30.47 8.16
N SER A 531 3.16 30.84 7.96
CA SER A 531 2.10 29.95 7.51
C SER A 531 1.37 30.49 6.28
N GLY A 532 0.68 29.60 5.56
CA GLY A 532 -0.08 29.90 4.35
C GLY A 532 0.81 29.93 3.11
N THR A 533 0.36 30.62 2.08
CA THR A 533 1.08 30.73 0.79
C THR A 533 2.42 31.44 0.94
N VAL A 534 3.47 30.85 0.43
CA VAL A 534 4.83 31.41 0.40
C VAL A 534 5.37 31.43 -1.04
N GLU A 535 6.29 32.32 -1.31
CA GLU A 535 7.13 32.27 -2.53
C GLU A 535 8.35 31.40 -2.25
N VAL A 536 8.74 30.55 -3.21
CA VAL A 536 9.94 29.72 -3.11
C VAL A 536 11.05 30.32 -3.94
N GLU A 537 12.16 30.70 -3.29
CA GLU A 537 13.40 31.12 -3.95
C GLU A 537 14.42 29.98 -3.85
N THR A 538 14.98 29.54 -4.96
CA THR A 538 15.96 28.42 -5.00
C THR A 538 17.28 28.85 -5.63
N LEU A 539 18.36 28.10 -5.30
CA LEU A 539 19.65 28.16 -6.00
C LEU A 539 19.71 27.24 -7.23
N LEU A 540 18.60 26.62 -7.61
CA LEU A 540 18.52 25.78 -8.79
C LEU A 540 18.77 26.61 -10.05
N GLU A 541 19.62 26.12 -10.95
CA GLU A 541 19.75 26.64 -12.29
C GLU A 541 18.53 26.25 -13.11
N GLU A 542 17.98 27.16 -13.91
CA GLU A 542 16.76 26.96 -14.69
C GLU A 542 16.82 25.73 -15.62
N ASP A 543 17.99 25.37 -16.11
CA ASP A 543 18.21 24.26 -17.04
C ASP A 543 18.02 22.86 -16.44
N LEU A 544 18.03 22.71 -15.12
CA LEU A 544 17.90 21.41 -14.45
C LEU A 544 16.45 20.96 -14.28
N PHE A 545 15.50 21.89 -14.40
CA PHE A 545 14.08 21.65 -14.10
C PHE A 545 13.15 22.39 -15.08
N GLU A 546 13.50 22.40 -16.34
CA GLU A 546 12.97 23.22 -17.45
C GLU A 546 11.47 23.59 -17.43
N GLN A 547 10.62 22.85 -16.79
CA GLN A 547 9.19 23.11 -16.79
C GLN A 547 8.50 22.86 -15.44
N ASP A 548 9.19 22.22 -14.49
CA ASP A 548 8.55 21.59 -13.36
C ASP A 548 8.85 22.24 -12.00
N ALA A 549 9.72 23.23 -11.94
CA ALA A 549 9.95 24.01 -10.73
C ALA A 549 9.59 25.48 -10.96
N PRO A 550 8.31 25.85 -10.84
CA PRO A 550 7.96 27.25 -10.83
C PRO A 550 8.70 27.94 -9.68
N ALA A 551 9.35 29.07 -9.95
CA ALA A 551 10.03 29.89 -8.95
C ALA A 551 9.09 30.35 -7.80
N ARG A 552 7.85 29.93 -7.83
CA ARG A 552 6.82 30.38 -6.91
C ARG A 552 5.88 29.26 -6.57
N HIS A 553 5.67 29.00 -5.28
CA HIS A 553 4.45 28.47 -4.75
C HIS A 553 4.51 27.26 -3.84
N ALA A 554 4.09 27.37 -2.64
CA ALA A 554 3.38 26.31 -1.97
C ALA A 554 2.27 26.94 -1.16
N GLU A 555 1.05 26.53 -1.40
CA GLU A 555 -0.04 26.81 -0.48
C GLU A 555 0.07 25.80 0.66
N ALA A 556 0.72 26.21 1.76
CA ALA A 556 0.93 25.34 2.91
C ALA A 556 -0.28 25.41 3.82
N TYR A 557 -0.94 24.28 4.05
CA TYR A 557 -1.98 24.15 5.07
C TYR A 557 -1.37 23.73 6.40
N PRO A 558 -1.51 24.51 7.48
CA PRO A 558 -0.89 24.22 8.76
C PRO A 558 -1.11 22.79 9.29
N PRO A 559 -2.27 22.15 9.14
CA PRO A 559 -2.47 20.77 9.56
C PRO A 559 -1.71 19.72 8.76
N PHE A 560 -1.30 20.05 7.52
CA PHE A 560 -0.71 19.11 6.58
C PHE A 560 0.77 19.35 6.32
N ASP A 561 1.31 20.47 6.79
CA ASP A 561 2.71 20.84 6.56
C ASP A 561 3.59 20.66 7.82
N GLY A 562 3.11 19.92 8.82
CA GLY A 562 3.79 19.77 10.10
C GLY A 562 3.79 21.08 10.89
N GLY A 563 2.86 21.99 10.65
CA GLY A 563 2.62 23.24 11.38
C GLY A 563 3.46 24.39 10.88
N GLY A 564 3.50 25.04 9.91
CA GLY A 564 4.20 26.25 9.44
C GLY A 564 5.73 26.20 9.48
N LEU A 565 6.33 27.16 8.85
CA LEU A 565 7.77 27.21 8.63
C LEU A 565 8.44 28.04 9.73
N THR A 566 9.38 27.46 10.45
CA THR A 566 10.07 28.13 11.59
C THR A 566 11.59 28.19 11.40
N GLU A 567 12.13 27.52 10.41
CA GLU A 567 13.54 27.25 10.23
C GLU A 567 14.31 28.47 9.70
N VAL A 568 15.36 28.87 10.41
CA VAL A 568 16.32 29.90 9.98
C VAL A 568 17.76 29.45 10.28
N PRO A 569 18.79 29.91 9.54
CA PRO A 569 20.17 29.61 9.87
C PRO A 569 20.53 30.08 11.27
N ASP A 570 21.38 29.32 11.99
CA ASP A 570 21.86 29.71 13.31
C ASP A 570 22.95 30.78 13.26
N GLY A 571 23.55 31.00 12.10
CA GLY A 571 24.64 31.93 11.83
C GLY A 571 25.99 31.26 11.60
N SER A 572 26.04 29.92 11.55
CA SER A 572 27.24 29.16 11.25
C SER A 572 27.68 29.36 9.79
N GLU A 573 29.00 29.52 9.55
CA GLU A 573 29.55 29.74 8.20
C GLU A 573 29.54 28.44 7.34
N ASP A 574 29.37 27.28 7.97
CA ASP A 574 29.33 25.96 7.34
C ASP A 574 27.97 25.55 6.79
N VAL A 575 26.96 26.43 6.88
CA VAL A 575 25.60 26.23 6.41
C VAL A 575 25.31 27.05 5.16
N GLU A 576 25.01 26.38 4.07
CA GLU A 576 24.50 26.98 2.83
C GLU A 576 23.00 26.77 2.71
N VAL A 577 22.23 27.86 2.56
CA VAL A 577 20.79 27.75 2.30
C VAL A 577 20.56 27.65 0.80
N CYS A 578 19.96 26.55 0.38
CA CYS A 578 19.69 26.23 -1.03
C CYS A 578 18.30 26.65 -1.50
N ALA A 579 17.34 26.76 -0.59
CA ALA A 579 16.00 27.25 -0.90
C ALA A 579 15.36 27.96 0.29
N TRP A 580 14.62 29.01 -0.01
CA TRP A 580 13.90 29.85 0.94
C TRP A 580 12.39 29.84 0.67
N ALA A 581 11.61 29.83 1.73
CA ALA A 581 10.22 30.29 1.71
C ALA A 581 10.20 31.77 2.08
N VAL A 582 9.55 32.56 1.27
CA VAL A 582 9.48 34.02 1.42
C VAL A 582 8.03 34.46 1.52
N LYS A 583 7.69 35.27 2.53
CA LYS A 583 6.40 35.88 2.70
C LYS A 583 6.52 37.21 3.47
N ASP A 584 5.94 38.26 2.95
CA ASP A 584 5.91 39.58 3.58
C ASP A 584 7.31 40.09 4.01
N GLY A 585 8.35 39.73 3.25
CA GLY A 585 9.74 40.11 3.54
C GLY A 585 10.45 39.22 4.56
N GLU A 586 9.75 38.27 5.19
CA GLU A 586 10.33 37.27 6.07
C GLU A 586 10.76 36.03 5.28
N ARG A 587 11.82 35.37 5.74
CA ARG A 587 12.37 34.18 5.10
C ARG A 587 12.48 33.02 6.08
N ARG A 588 12.19 31.79 5.60
CA ARG A 588 12.44 30.54 6.31
C ARG A 588 13.15 29.55 5.39
N VAL A 589 14.00 28.73 5.97
CA VAL A 589 14.75 27.73 5.22
C VAL A 589 13.80 26.63 4.75
N LEU A 590 13.78 26.36 3.44
CA LEU A 590 13.16 25.16 2.86
C LEU A 590 14.19 24.07 2.64
N ALA A 591 15.41 24.44 2.18
CA ALA A 591 16.50 23.51 2.00
C ALA A 591 17.83 24.15 2.37
N SER A 592 18.68 23.39 3.03
CA SER A 592 20.05 23.78 3.36
C SER A 592 21.01 22.60 3.32
N VAL A 593 22.27 22.87 3.16
CA VAL A 593 23.36 21.89 3.28
C VAL A 593 24.38 22.40 4.28
N ARG A 594 24.67 21.60 5.29
CA ARG A 594 25.77 21.83 6.21
C ARG A 594 26.95 20.94 5.86
N THR A 595 28.13 21.51 5.80
CA THR A 595 29.41 20.78 5.65
C THR A 595 30.04 20.61 7.02
N LEU A 596 30.22 19.36 7.45
CA LEU A 596 30.81 19.03 8.76
C LEU A 596 32.34 19.03 8.73
N GLU A 597 32.96 19.14 9.92
CA GLU A 597 34.40 19.02 10.08
C GLU A 597 34.92 17.74 9.47
N GLY A 598 35.19 17.13 8.83
CA GLY A 598 35.52 15.82 8.22
C GLY A 598 35.04 15.67 6.78
N GLY A 599 34.38 16.70 6.25
CA GLY A 599 33.94 16.75 4.85
C GLY A 599 32.62 16.04 4.55
N GLY A 600 31.96 15.44 5.56
CA GLY A 600 30.59 14.93 5.44
C GLY A 600 29.56 16.06 5.30
N ARG A 601 28.43 15.81 4.66
CA ARG A 601 27.37 16.79 4.43
C ARG A 601 26.03 16.30 4.96
N ILE A 602 25.32 17.20 5.63
CA ILE A 602 23.93 16.97 6.01
C ILE A 602 23.07 17.99 5.26
N ALA A 603 22.21 17.51 4.38
CA ALA A 603 21.18 18.32 3.75
C ALA A 603 19.90 18.24 4.58
N PHE A 604 19.24 19.37 4.73
CA PHE A 604 17.91 19.46 5.29
C PHE A 604 16.93 19.90 4.21
N LEU A 605 15.75 19.24 4.18
CA LEU A 605 14.64 19.59 3.31
C LEU A 605 13.35 19.65 4.13
N ARG A 606 12.76 20.83 4.20
CA ARG A 606 11.49 21.01 4.90
C ARG A 606 10.36 20.30 4.16
N SER A 607 9.72 19.34 4.81
CA SER A 607 8.51 18.74 4.26
C SER A 607 7.37 19.74 4.28
N VAL A 608 6.64 19.81 3.20
CA VAL A 608 5.41 20.59 3.08
C VAL A 608 4.40 19.76 2.30
N MET A 609 3.13 19.95 2.58
CA MET A 609 2.08 19.32 1.81
C MET A 609 1.76 20.16 0.57
N PRO A 610 1.46 19.53 -0.56
CA PRO A 610 1.05 20.26 -1.75
C PRO A 610 -0.23 21.07 -1.51
N SER A 611 -1.19 21.11 -2.31
CA SER A 611 -2.36 21.94 -2.11
C SER A 611 -3.47 21.21 -1.34
N LYS A 612 -4.45 21.97 -0.83
CA LYS A 612 -5.69 21.43 -0.25
C LYS A 612 -6.42 20.45 -1.18
N LYS A 613 -6.33 20.66 -2.48
CA LYS A 613 -6.93 19.74 -3.47
C LYS A 613 -6.37 18.34 -3.39
N THR A 614 -5.13 18.20 -2.97
CA THR A 614 -4.43 16.90 -2.88
C THR A 614 -4.90 16.08 -1.69
N VAL A 615 -5.54 16.68 -0.71
CA VAL A 615 -5.96 16.03 0.55
C VAL A 615 -7.38 16.43 0.95
N ASP A 616 -8.31 16.47 0.00
CA ASP A 616 -9.71 16.74 0.31
C ASP A 616 -10.40 15.46 0.81
N PRO A 617 -10.64 15.30 2.12
CA PRO A 617 -11.29 14.12 2.68
C PRO A 617 -12.77 14.00 2.28
N ALA A 618 -13.34 15.02 1.64
CA ALA A 618 -14.69 14.94 1.10
C ALA A 618 -14.76 14.13 -0.21
N ASP A 619 -13.62 13.93 -0.87
CA ASP A 619 -13.52 13.05 -2.05
C ASP A 619 -12.77 11.76 -1.70
N PRO A 620 -13.48 10.67 -1.37
CA PRO A 620 -12.85 9.40 -1.01
C PRO A 620 -12.08 8.75 -2.18
N TRP A 621 -12.27 9.24 -3.38
CA TRP A 621 -11.58 8.77 -4.59
C TRP A 621 -10.34 9.59 -4.91
N PHE A 622 -9.98 10.50 -4.04
CA PHE A 622 -8.92 11.47 -4.20
C PHE A 622 -7.53 10.91 -3.85
N GLU A 623 -7.40 9.61 -3.86
CA GLU A 623 -6.22 8.90 -3.41
C GLU A 623 -4.93 9.33 -4.09
N TYR A 624 -5.03 9.78 -5.32
CA TYR A 624 -3.88 9.96 -6.19
C TYR A 624 -3.93 11.23 -7.03
N ALA A 625 -4.74 12.18 -6.66
CA ALA A 625 -4.78 13.47 -7.36
C ALA A 625 -3.64 14.37 -6.87
N GLY A 626 -3.08 15.13 -7.75
CA GLY A 626 -1.99 16.05 -7.45
C GLY A 626 -0.84 15.99 -8.43
N GLN A 627 -0.98 15.20 -9.47
CA GLN A 627 0.06 15.08 -10.50
C GLN A 627 0.25 16.32 -11.36
N GLU A 628 -0.78 17.15 -11.46
CA GLU A 628 -0.76 18.35 -12.30
C GLU A 628 -0.11 19.55 -11.61
N GLU A 629 0.08 19.49 -10.29
CA GLU A 629 0.73 20.56 -9.54
C GLU A 629 2.16 20.11 -9.18
N CYS A 630 3.13 20.56 -9.96
CA CYS A 630 4.54 20.39 -9.59
C CYS A 630 4.77 20.99 -8.21
N PHE A 631 5.27 20.16 -7.30
CA PHE A 631 5.56 20.56 -5.95
C PHE A 631 7.06 20.92 -5.84
N PRO A 632 7.44 22.20 -5.90
CA PRO A 632 8.83 22.59 -6.09
C PRO A 632 9.75 22.09 -4.97
N VAL A 633 9.24 21.93 -3.76
CA VAL A 633 10.04 21.45 -2.63
C VAL A 633 10.35 19.95 -2.76
N ALA A 634 9.42 19.15 -3.32
CA ALA A 634 9.68 17.74 -3.58
C ALA A 634 10.78 17.54 -4.64
N VAL A 635 10.79 18.37 -5.68
CA VAL A 635 11.83 18.36 -6.72
C VAL A 635 13.24 18.66 -6.15
N LEU A 636 13.31 19.51 -5.12
CA LEU A 636 14.59 19.80 -4.44
C LEU A 636 15.25 18.55 -3.84
N ALA A 637 14.50 17.53 -3.46
CA ALA A 637 15.04 16.31 -2.90
C ALA A 637 16.02 15.61 -3.86
N ARG A 638 15.64 15.49 -5.14
CA ARG A 638 16.50 14.90 -6.18
C ARG A 638 17.77 15.71 -6.38
N TRP A 639 17.63 17.03 -6.49
CA TRP A 639 18.77 17.92 -6.67
C TRP A 639 19.75 17.86 -5.48
N LEU A 640 19.24 17.89 -4.24
CA LEU A 640 20.07 17.77 -3.04
C LEU A 640 20.79 16.42 -3.02
N ALA A 641 20.07 15.33 -3.22
CA ALA A 641 20.64 13.98 -3.19
C ALA A 641 21.71 13.77 -4.27
N GLY A 642 21.46 14.20 -5.49
CA GLY A 642 22.38 14.03 -6.62
C GLY A 642 23.51 15.06 -6.65
N GLN A 643 23.16 16.33 -6.79
CA GLN A 643 24.14 17.40 -7.05
C GLN A 643 24.88 17.87 -5.79
N ARG A 644 24.22 17.89 -4.65
CA ARG A 644 24.82 18.41 -3.41
C ARG A 644 25.44 17.33 -2.53
N LEU A 645 24.88 16.14 -2.52
CA LEU A 645 25.35 15.01 -1.72
C LEU A 645 26.07 13.93 -2.53
N GLY A 646 26.08 14.02 -3.86
CA GLY A 646 26.83 13.11 -4.72
C GLY A 646 26.27 11.69 -4.73
N GLY A 647 24.95 11.53 -4.68
CA GLY A 647 24.27 10.23 -4.67
C GLY A 647 24.33 9.43 -5.96
N GLY A 648 25.07 9.90 -6.97
CA GLY A 648 25.28 9.16 -8.22
C GLY A 648 24.01 8.98 -9.06
N ILE A 649 23.08 9.94 -8.97
CA ILE A 649 21.77 9.90 -9.63
C ILE A 649 21.82 10.77 -10.88
#